data_a44f6bc4bebb5d37c83edd6529a42c2e
#
_entry.id   a44f6bc4bebb5d37c83edd6529a42c2e
#
_cell.length_a   1.000
_cell.length_b   1.000
_cell.length_c   1.000
_cell.angle_alpha   90.00
_cell.angle_beta   90.00
_cell.angle_gamma   90.00
#
_symmetry.space_group_name_H-M   'P 1'
#
loop_
_entity.id
_entity.type
_entity.pdbx_description
1 polymer ?
#
loop_
_entity_poly.entity_id
_entity_poly.type
_entity_poly.pdbx_seq_one_letter_code
_entity_poly.pdbx_strand_id
1 'polypeptide(L)'
;MRPMMQHHPLRTLPALSLCCATLIAPPALAQAEAAPAGTAATTVEVTGARFRDQPGRTSLSGAELARVPGAGGDPMRAIQALPGVATVDDSSSEPAVRGSRPFDNVYFVDFLPVGYLFHVGGFTSVFNPNLIQRFSMASAAWSPEYGQAVGAVFDVQLRNPRTDRIGGLLDFSLTGANVLAEGPLGRELSFFVAARRSWFDLVADSAEDQEEGVSFQLPVYTDSQARLLWSPDARYRVRLDFSTATDRIEYTVKAGGKAAARDPLVTGSSNQRQSFATGAVVLENDLSDTLGVRTALGQMRQNDSFKLGGAGTARVRTDTTYLRQQWQYTGWRGHELSFGGTLESRLLDVALDFNFPRCTEFDPNCDISTAPRLFTDRRARQNRADVHLADRWQLNPRWVAIAGLRLQRDSWLDRDAAEPRLGLEYSPTRDLTWSAGFGLHSQPPAAEESFDVIGNPKLAPIRSRHAVVGVSQRRAGGWSWRSEVYAKDFRGYAVADPVLNYRNGARGTAQGLELLLKKDLASGGPRQGWGALTGFASLTLSRSRRTIDATGEQFPFDADQPVIATVVANLPWNDRWSYGLKWSAHSGSPYTPVIGTNGTWPDGRVRPLFGGLNSQRLPAYHRLDLRADRRFTRDFSAYFELINAYNRQNVAGYSWNAAYTERETVEQLPIFFSFGLQLKL
;
A
#
# COMPACT_ATOMS: atom_id res chain seq x y z
N MET A 1 0.05 -12.72 -21.88
CA MET A 1 0.71 -12.36 -20.60
C MET A 1 1.91 -11.50 -20.91
N ARG A 2 1.88 -10.22 -20.57
CA ARG A 2 3.13 -9.46 -20.51
C ARG A 2 4.01 -10.15 -19.48
N PRO A 3 5.30 -10.35 -19.71
CA PRO A 3 6.19 -10.74 -18.65
C PRO A 3 6.04 -9.70 -17.52
N MET A 4 5.77 -10.16 -16.31
CA MET A 4 5.61 -9.36 -15.08
C MET A 4 6.93 -8.69 -14.67
N MET A 5 7.63 -8.08 -15.61
CA MET A 5 8.95 -7.49 -15.40
C MET A 5 8.97 -5.98 -15.39
N GLN A 6 7.84 -5.34 -15.41
CA GLN A 6 7.82 -3.91 -15.21
C GLN A 6 7.55 -3.63 -13.73
N HIS A 7 8.63 -3.26 -13.03
CA HIS A 7 8.64 -2.54 -11.76
C HIS A 7 8.36 -3.32 -10.47
N HIS A 8 9.32 -4.17 -10.04
CA HIS A 8 9.45 -4.46 -8.63
C HIS A 8 10.69 -3.76 -8.06
N PRO A 9 10.52 -2.73 -7.21
CA PRO A 9 11.65 -2.10 -6.54
C PRO A 9 12.21 -3.02 -5.47
N LEU A 10 13.49 -3.30 -5.57
CA LEU A 10 14.29 -3.86 -4.49
C LEU A 10 14.44 -2.81 -3.38
N ARG A 11 13.74 -2.98 -2.27
CA ARG A 11 13.91 -2.17 -1.04
C ARG A 11 14.38 -3.07 0.10
N THR A 12 15.19 -2.73 0.88
CA THR A 12 16.52 -2.87 1.46
C THR A 12 16.74 -2.57 2.90
N LEU A 13 17.62 -3.02 3.73
CA LEU A 13 18.66 -2.40 4.47
C LEU A 13 19.08 -2.79 5.85
N PRO A 14 20.13 -2.29 6.51
CA PRO A 14 20.78 -2.94 7.60
C PRO A 14 20.84 -2.41 9.02
N ALA A 15 21.32 -3.23 9.90
CA ALA A 15 21.51 -3.19 11.31
C ALA A 15 22.53 -2.19 11.85
N LEU A 16 22.44 -1.73 13.09
CA LEU A 16 23.45 -1.96 14.11
C LEU A 16 23.04 -1.60 15.54
N SER A 17 23.65 -2.35 16.42
CA SER A 17 23.60 -2.29 17.86
C SER A 17 24.21 -1.01 18.42
N LEU A 18 23.55 -0.42 19.42
CA LEU A 18 24.25 0.26 20.49
C LEU A 18 23.44 0.25 21.78
N CYS A 19 24.13 -0.08 22.87
CA CYS A 19 23.65 -0.13 24.24
C CYS A 19 22.96 1.16 24.70
N CYS A 20 21.77 1.01 25.30
CA CYS A 20 21.23 2.03 26.20
C CYS A 20 21.19 1.46 27.62
N ALA A 21 21.89 2.15 28.48
CA ALA A 21 21.86 1.91 29.91
C ALA A 21 20.46 2.19 30.48
N THR A 22 19.91 1.21 31.16
CA THR A 22 18.64 1.27 31.84
C THR A 22 18.74 2.02 33.15
N LEU A 23 17.89 3.01 33.34
CA LEU A 23 17.47 3.45 34.68
C LEU A 23 16.13 2.79 34.99
N ILE A 24 16.19 1.69 35.70
CA ILE A 24 15.03 1.04 36.35
C ILE A 24 14.98 1.54 37.77
N ALA A 25 13.99 2.32 38.11
CA ALA A 25 13.63 2.59 39.51
C ALA A 25 12.64 1.51 39.97
N PRO A 26 12.79 0.95 41.20
CA PRO A 26 11.88 -0.07 41.69
C PRO A 26 10.53 0.55 42.08
N PRO A 27 9.41 -0.19 41.92
CA PRO A 27 8.10 0.28 42.37
C PRO A 27 7.95 0.20 43.87
N ALA A 28 7.52 1.30 44.48
CA ALA A 28 7.06 1.31 45.88
C ALA A 28 5.68 0.62 45.97
N LEU A 29 5.59 -0.39 46.81
CA LEU A 29 4.34 -1.06 47.14
C LEU A 29 3.47 -0.11 48.01
N ALA A 30 2.40 0.43 47.39
CA ALA A 30 1.33 1.09 48.13
C ALA A 30 0.11 0.16 48.21
N GLN A 31 -0.39 -0.07 49.38
CA GLN A 31 -1.59 -0.85 49.66
C GLN A 31 -2.82 -0.15 49.09
N ALA A 32 -3.65 -0.88 48.35
CA ALA A 32 -4.88 -0.38 47.75
C ALA A 32 -6.03 -0.44 48.77
N GLU A 33 -6.59 0.70 49.08
CA GLU A 33 -7.90 0.88 49.68
C GLU A 33 -8.98 0.90 48.57
N ALA A 34 -10.04 0.15 48.75
CA ALA A 34 -11.09 -0.01 47.77
C ALA A 34 -11.95 1.26 47.69
N ALA A 35 -12.05 1.86 46.52
CA ALA A 35 -12.94 2.97 46.20
C ALA A 35 -14.08 2.53 45.25
N PRO A 36 -15.27 3.20 45.31
CA PRO A 36 -16.53 2.71 44.76
C PRO A 36 -16.60 2.88 43.22
N ALA A 37 -17.41 2.03 42.62
CA ALA A 37 -17.71 2.06 41.16
C ALA A 37 -18.41 3.36 40.74
N GLY A 38 -17.88 4.02 39.73
CA GLY A 38 -18.59 5.08 39.04
C GLY A 38 -17.69 6.04 38.28
N THR A 39 -17.86 6.07 37.02
CA THR A 39 -17.37 6.91 35.92
C THR A 39 -16.39 6.21 35.01
N ALA A 40 -16.86 5.92 33.79
CA ALA A 40 -16.02 5.47 32.70
C ALA A 40 -14.96 6.55 32.43
N ALA A 41 -13.71 6.24 32.80
CA ALA A 41 -12.56 7.05 32.45
C ALA A 41 -12.45 7.05 30.92
N THR A 42 -12.51 8.21 30.32
CA THR A 42 -12.24 8.40 28.90
C THR A 42 -10.75 8.11 28.68
N THR A 43 -10.43 6.90 28.28
CA THR A 43 -9.07 6.50 27.96
C THR A 43 -8.59 7.36 26.79
N VAL A 44 -7.57 8.16 27.01
CA VAL A 44 -6.87 8.88 25.94
C VAL A 44 -6.06 7.85 25.17
N GLU A 45 -6.68 7.29 24.14
CA GLU A 45 -5.99 6.40 23.23
C GLU A 45 -4.94 7.22 22.47
N VAL A 46 -3.64 7.01 22.75
CA VAL A 46 -2.52 7.60 21.98
C VAL A 46 -2.48 6.94 20.62
N THR A 47 -3.49 7.17 19.84
CA THR A 47 -3.54 6.80 18.44
C THR A 47 -3.47 8.08 17.63
N GLY A 48 -2.79 8.07 16.48
CA GLY A 48 -2.86 9.15 15.49
C GLY A 48 -4.28 9.49 15.01
N ALA A 49 -5.27 9.08 15.78
CA ALA A 49 -6.70 9.15 15.55
C ALA A 49 -7.29 10.56 15.67
N ARG A 50 -6.58 11.50 16.26
CA ARG A 50 -7.08 12.87 16.43
C ARG A 50 -6.93 13.75 15.20
N PHE A 51 -6.10 13.34 14.22
CA PHE A 51 -6.00 13.99 12.92
C PHE A 51 -7.04 13.45 11.90
N ARG A 52 -8.22 13.02 12.37
CA ARG A 52 -9.21 12.26 11.58
C ARG A 52 -9.77 13.02 10.37
N ASP A 53 -9.83 14.32 10.42
CA ASP A 53 -10.49 15.15 9.41
C ASP A 53 -9.51 15.98 8.56
N GLN A 54 -8.22 15.61 8.54
CA GLN A 54 -7.26 16.31 7.68
C GLN A 54 -7.64 16.19 6.20
N PRO A 55 -7.45 17.25 5.41
CA PRO A 55 -7.69 17.21 3.98
C PRO A 55 -6.82 16.14 3.32
N GLY A 56 -7.38 15.44 2.34
CA GLY A 56 -6.68 14.34 1.66
C GLY A 56 -6.63 13.02 2.43
N ARG A 57 -7.30 12.89 3.60
CA ARG A 57 -7.36 11.64 4.36
C ARG A 57 -8.70 10.92 4.16
N THR A 58 -8.64 9.63 3.84
CA THR A 58 -9.79 8.73 3.78
C THR A 58 -9.57 7.58 4.76
N SER A 59 -10.57 7.26 5.58
CA SER A 59 -10.50 6.18 6.56
C SER A 59 -11.72 5.27 6.45
N LEU A 60 -11.48 3.94 6.49
CA LEU A 60 -12.51 2.91 6.50
C LEU A 60 -12.24 1.95 7.66
N SER A 61 -13.31 1.48 8.30
CA SER A 61 -13.22 0.40 9.29
C SER A 61 -12.99 -0.95 8.59
N GLY A 62 -12.39 -1.92 9.29
CA GLY A 62 -12.23 -3.27 8.77
C GLY A 62 -13.57 -3.91 8.35
N ALA A 63 -14.66 -3.59 9.06
CA ALA A 63 -16.00 -4.06 8.73
C ALA A 63 -16.56 -3.45 7.43
N GLU A 64 -16.24 -2.20 7.11
CA GLU A 64 -16.60 -1.57 5.83
C GLU A 64 -15.81 -2.17 4.69
N LEU A 65 -14.49 -2.34 4.86
CA LEU A 65 -13.58 -2.93 3.88
C LEU A 65 -13.99 -4.38 3.53
N ALA A 66 -14.30 -5.19 4.53
CA ALA A 66 -14.68 -6.61 4.34
C ALA A 66 -15.97 -6.81 3.54
N ARG A 67 -16.79 -5.76 3.40
CA ARG A 67 -18.07 -5.80 2.67
C ARG A 67 -17.98 -5.27 1.25
N VAL A 68 -16.83 -4.76 0.81
CA VAL A 68 -16.65 -4.27 -0.57
C VAL A 68 -16.60 -5.48 -1.53
N PRO A 69 -17.55 -5.64 -2.45
CA PRO A 69 -17.54 -6.75 -3.39
C PRO A 69 -16.36 -6.70 -4.36
N GLY A 70 -15.98 -7.86 -4.90
CA GLY A 70 -14.88 -8.01 -5.85
C GLY A 70 -13.50 -7.93 -5.22
N ALA A 71 -13.43 -7.98 -3.88
CA ALA A 71 -12.19 -8.03 -3.15
C ALA A 71 -11.64 -9.46 -2.97
N GLY A 72 -12.39 -10.50 -3.36
CA GLY A 72 -11.99 -11.90 -3.21
C GLY A 72 -11.83 -12.35 -1.75
N GLY A 73 -12.50 -11.65 -0.81
CA GLY A 73 -12.35 -11.89 0.63
C GLY A 73 -11.21 -11.11 1.29
N ASP A 74 -10.44 -10.34 0.55
CA ASP A 74 -9.36 -9.49 1.10
C ASP A 74 -9.79 -8.02 1.20
N PRO A 75 -10.02 -7.49 2.41
CA PRO A 75 -10.44 -6.10 2.61
C PRO A 75 -9.45 -5.07 2.08
N MET A 76 -8.15 -5.38 2.00
CA MET A 76 -7.15 -4.41 1.52
C MET A 76 -7.28 -4.12 0.02
N ARG A 77 -7.84 -5.04 -0.77
CA ARG A 77 -8.19 -4.77 -2.18
C ARG A 77 -9.27 -3.70 -2.35
N ALA A 78 -10.05 -3.45 -1.31
CA ALA A 78 -11.04 -2.36 -1.31
C ALA A 78 -10.43 -0.96 -1.42
N ILE A 79 -9.12 -0.81 -1.22
CA ILE A 79 -8.36 0.44 -1.47
C ILE A 79 -8.59 0.95 -2.90
N GLN A 80 -8.70 0.06 -3.86
CA GLN A 80 -8.95 0.40 -5.28
C GLN A 80 -10.28 1.12 -5.51
N ALA A 81 -11.22 1.03 -4.56
CA ALA A 81 -12.50 1.73 -4.64
C ALA A 81 -12.47 3.16 -4.08
N LEU A 82 -11.34 3.59 -3.49
CA LEU A 82 -11.21 4.91 -2.87
C LEU A 82 -11.01 6.02 -3.90
N PRO A 83 -11.46 7.25 -3.61
CA PRO A 83 -11.22 8.39 -4.49
C PRO A 83 -9.72 8.63 -4.71
N GLY A 84 -9.35 9.03 -5.94
CA GLY A 84 -7.98 9.36 -6.29
C GLY A 84 -7.03 8.17 -6.45
N VAL A 85 -7.54 6.95 -6.37
CA VAL A 85 -6.78 5.72 -6.59
C VAL A 85 -7.03 5.22 -8.01
N ALA A 86 -5.98 5.20 -8.83
CA ALA A 86 -6.01 4.60 -10.15
C ALA A 86 -5.59 3.13 -10.08
N THR A 87 -6.33 2.28 -10.79
CA THR A 87 -6.06 0.86 -10.96
C THR A 87 -5.68 0.61 -12.41
N VAL A 88 -4.49 0.11 -12.65
CA VAL A 88 -3.98 -0.14 -14.00
C VAL A 88 -4.36 -1.53 -14.49
N ASP A 89 -4.41 -2.49 -13.56
CA ASP A 89 -4.58 -3.91 -13.86
C ASP A 89 -5.39 -4.60 -12.73
N ASP A 90 -6.30 -5.53 -13.11
CA ASP A 90 -7.10 -6.32 -12.17
C ASP A 90 -6.25 -7.32 -11.35
N SER A 91 -5.07 -7.67 -11.84
CA SER A 91 -4.12 -8.56 -11.14
C SER A 91 -3.26 -7.83 -10.11
N SER A 92 -3.17 -6.50 -10.16
CA SER A 92 -2.38 -5.70 -9.21
C SER A 92 -3.28 -4.93 -8.25
N SER A 93 -2.98 -5.01 -6.95
CA SER A 93 -3.64 -4.18 -5.93
C SER A 93 -2.80 -2.98 -5.50
N GLU A 94 -1.62 -2.79 -6.06
CA GLU A 94 -0.77 -1.65 -5.74
C GLU A 94 -1.38 -0.34 -6.23
N PRO A 95 -1.73 0.59 -5.33
CA PRO A 95 -2.47 1.79 -5.69
C PRO A 95 -1.56 2.88 -6.25
N ALA A 96 -1.92 3.42 -7.41
CA ALA A 96 -1.37 4.70 -7.91
C ALA A 96 -2.26 5.84 -7.41
N VAL A 97 -1.75 6.71 -6.53
CA VAL A 97 -2.57 7.69 -5.82
C VAL A 97 -2.30 9.11 -6.31
N ARG A 98 -3.34 9.78 -6.85
CA ARG A 98 -3.25 11.18 -7.30
C ARG A 98 -2.01 11.42 -8.18
N GLY A 99 -1.82 10.56 -9.18
CA GLY A 99 -0.76 10.68 -10.19
C GLY A 99 0.65 10.34 -9.72
N SER A 100 0.81 9.68 -8.57
CA SER A 100 2.06 9.07 -8.13
C SER A 100 2.15 7.61 -8.54
N ARG A 101 3.37 7.07 -8.59
CA ARG A 101 3.61 5.65 -8.83
C ARG A 101 3.23 4.82 -7.59
N PRO A 102 2.92 3.52 -7.71
CA PRO A 102 2.65 2.67 -6.55
C PRO A 102 3.78 2.68 -5.50
N PHE A 103 5.03 2.69 -5.92
CA PHE A 103 6.19 2.73 -5.02
C PHE A 103 6.58 4.14 -4.53
N ASP A 104 5.83 5.16 -4.89
CA ASP A 104 5.91 6.48 -4.24
C ASP A 104 5.13 6.53 -2.93
N ASN A 105 4.44 5.44 -2.56
CA ASN A 105 3.68 5.29 -1.33
C ASN A 105 4.52 4.67 -0.22
N VAL A 106 4.07 4.89 1.03
CA VAL A 106 4.63 4.22 2.21
C VAL A 106 3.52 3.54 3.01
N TYR A 107 3.85 2.39 3.60
CA TYR A 107 2.91 1.55 4.32
C TYR A 107 3.34 1.37 5.77
N PHE A 108 2.39 1.57 6.69
CA PHE A 108 2.57 1.30 8.12
C PHE A 108 1.47 0.36 8.61
N VAL A 109 1.83 -0.51 9.53
CA VAL A 109 0.88 -1.34 10.27
C VAL A 109 1.14 -1.14 11.76
N ASP A 110 0.15 -0.60 12.48
CA ASP A 110 0.25 -0.33 13.92
C ASP A 110 1.49 0.45 14.33
N PHE A 111 1.82 1.52 13.60
CA PHE A 111 3.01 2.34 13.84
C PHE A 111 4.33 1.76 13.30
N LEU A 112 4.35 0.50 12.85
CA LEU A 112 5.55 -0.19 12.39
C LEU A 112 5.66 -0.12 10.85
N PRO A 113 6.86 0.06 10.29
CA PRO A 113 7.07 -0.12 8.87
C PRO A 113 6.91 -1.58 8.47
N VAL A 114 6.42 -1.85 7.27
CA VAL A 114 6.28 -3.20 6.71
C VAL A 114 7.05 -3.32 5.40
N GLY A 115 7.49 -4.53 5.06
CA GLY A 115 8.25 -4.80 3.85
C GLY A 115 7.43 -4.54 2.59
N TYR A 116 6.23 -5.11 2.52
CA TYR A 116 5.24 -4.92 1.48
C TYR A 116 3.84 -5.20 2.03
N LEU A 117 2.82 -4.66 1.37
CA LEU A 117 1.43 -4.78 1.85
C LEU A 117 0.67 -5.90 1.13
N PHE A 118 1.05 -6.24 -0.09
CA PHE A 118 0.40 -7.24 -0.92
C PHE A 118 1.37 -8.34 -1.32
N HIS A 119 0.90 -9.58 -1.37
CA HIS A 119 1.62 -10.68 -1.99
C HIS A 119 1.88 -10.43 -3.47
N VAL A 120 2.89 -11.08 -4.03
CA VAL A 120 3.22 -10.94 -5.46
C VAL A 120 1.99 -11.25 -6.32
N GLY A 121 1.76 -10.40 -7.32
CA GLY A 121 0.56 -10.45 -8.14
C GLY A 121 -0.61 -9.64 -7.57
N GLY A 122 -0.49 -9.07 -6.37
CA GLY A 122 -1.50 -8.16 -5.80
C GLY A 122 -2.87 -8.77 -5.51
N PHE A 123 -3.01 -10.11 -5.56
CA PHE A 123 -4.31 -10.77 -5.38
C PHE A 123 -4.80 -10.76 -3.93
N THR A 124 -3.88 -10.63 -2.97
CA THR A 124 -4.22 -10.62 -1.54
C THR A 124 -3.18 -9.84 -0.74
N SER A 125 -3.58 -9.25 0.37
CA SER A 125 -2.68 -8.57 1.29
C SER A 125 -1.92 -9.56 2.15
N VAL A 126 -0.82 -9.12 2.77
CA VAL A 126 0.00 -9.95 3.67
C VAL A 126 -0.51 -9.98 5.11
N PHE A 127 -1.66 -9.37 5.40
CA PHE A 127 -2.27 -9.36 6.73
C PHE A 127 -3.60 -10.10 6.74
N ASN A 128 -3.83 -10.84 7.83
CA ASN A 128 -5.10 -11.55 8.00
C ASN A 128 -6.27 -10.55 8.01
N PRO A 129 -7.25 -10.71 7.11
CA PRO A 129 -8.40 -9.82 6.99
C PRO A 129 -9.16 -9.60 8.30
N ASN A 130 -9.22 -10.63 9.15
CA ASN A 130 -9.99 -10.62 10.39
C ASN A 130 -9.29 -9.85 11.54
N LEU A 131 -8.04 -9.46 11.34
CA LEU A 131 -7.29 -8.64 12.29
C LEU A 131 -7.39 -7.13 11.97
N ILE A 132 -7.79 -6.74 10.78
CA ILE A 132 -7.84 -5.33 10.36
C ILE A 132 -8.98 -4.62 11.08
N GLN A 133 -8.63 -3.66 11.94
CA GLN A 133 -9.60 -2.81 12.63
C GLN A 133 -9.93 -1.56 11.82
N ARG A 134 -8.91 -0.92 11.25
CA ARG A 134 -9.03 0.32 10.50
C ARG A 134 -7.94 0.43 9.44
N PHE A 135 -8.31 1.07 8.37
CA PHE A 135 -7.42 1.47 7.31
C PHE A 135 -7.56 2.97 7.09
N SER A 136 -6.46 3.67 6.88
CA SER A 136 -6.48 5.06 6.44
C SER A 136 -5.45 5.31 5.35
N MET A 137 -5.84 6.13 4.39
CA MET A 137 -5.01 6.64 3.31
C MET A 137 -4.93 8.15 3.42
N ALA A 138 -3.72 8.70 3.48
CA ALA A 138 -3.47 10.12 3.38
C ALA A 138 -2.80 10.41 2.02
N SER A 139 -3.52 11.06 1.12
CA SER A 139 -3.15 11.24 -0.28
C SER A 139 -2.53 12.61 -0.60
N ALA A 140 -2.56 13.55 0.35
CA ALA A 140 -1.89 14.86 0.24
C ALA A 140 -1.68 15.50 1.62
N ALA A 141 -0.63 16.30 1.77
CA ALA A 141 -0.35 17.15 2.94
C ALA A 141 -0.53 16.45 4.31
N TRP A 142 -0.11 15.20 4.40
CA TRP A 142 -0.23 14.38 5.62
C TRP A 142 0.68 14.86 6.76
N SER A 143 0.41 14.39 7.98
CA SER A 143 1.18 14.69 9.20
C SER A 143 2.68 14.45 9.04
N PRO A 144 3.56 15.30 9.60
CA PRO A 144 5.01 15.16 9.49
C PRO A 144 5.58 13.93 10.21
N GLU A 145 4.80 13.18 10.98
CA GLU A 145 5.19 11.88 11.52
C GLU A 145 5.52 10.83 10.43
N TYR A 146 4.97 11.04 9.20
CA TYR A 146 5.22 10.20 8.05
C TYR A 146 6.11 10.91 7.03
N GLY A 147 7.15 10.25 6.58
CA GLY A 147 8.09 10.72 5.55
C GLY A 147 8.42 9.66 4.54
N GLN A 148 9.45 9.90 3.73
CA GLN A 148 9.99 8.98 2.74
C GLN A 148 8.98 8.57 1.65
N ALA A 149 8.00 9.39 1.37
CA ALA A 149 6.99 9.17 0.34
C ALA A 149 6.62 10.50 -0.34
N VAL A 150 6.33 10.43 -1.63
CA VAL A 150 5.76 11.55 -2.41
C VAL A 150 4.39 11.22 -2.98
N GLY A 151 3.92 9.98 -2.83
CA GLY A 151 2.63 9.50 -3.29
C GLY A 151 1.53 9.63 -2.23
N ALA A 152 1.44 8.65 -1.36
CA ALA A 152 0.48 8.58 -0.26
C ALA A 152 1.06 7.82 0.94
N VAL A 153 0.40 7.97 2.08
CA VAL A 153 0.66 7.19 3.29
C VAL A 153 -0.53 6.28 3.55
N PHE A 154 -0.25 5.00 3.71
CA PHE A 154 -1.22 3.98 4.10
C PHE A 154 -0.92 3.54 5.53
N ASP A 155 -1.91 3.66 6.41
CA ASP A 155 -1.81 3.26 7.81
C ASP A 155 -2.92 2.25 8.13
N VAL A 156 -2.50 1.02 8.44
CA VAL A 156 -3.36 -0.11 8.79
C VAL A 156 -3.28 -0.31 10.29
N GLN A 157 -4.41 -0.37 10.96
CA GLN A 157 -4.50 -0.68 12.38
C GLN A 157 -5.09 -2.07 12.55
N LEU A 158 -4.36 -2.95 13.22
CA LEU A 158 -4.87 -4.24 13.63
C LEU A 158 -5.61 -4.10 14.97
N ARG A 159 -6.63 -4.91 15.17
CA ARG A 159 -7.32 -4.94 16.47
C ARG A 159 -6.46 -5.58 17.57
N ASN A 160 -6.76 -5.26 18.78
CA ASN A 160 -6.17 -5.95 19.91
C ASN A 160 -6.71 -7.39 20.04
N PRO A 161 -5.97 -8.30 20.69
CA PRO A 161 -6.47 -9.63 21.05
C PRO A 161 -7.70 -9.54 21.94
N ARG A 162 -8.52 -10.58 21.92
CA ARG A 162 -9.66 -10.74 22.85
C ARG A 162 -9.17 -10.91 24.29
N THR A 163 -9.98 -10.40 25.23
CA THR A 163 -9.69 -10.48 26.67
C THR A 163 -10.80 -11.21 27.45
N ASP A 164 -11.89 -11.59 26.76
CA ASP A 164 -13.06 -12.22 27.37
C ASP A 164 -12.94 -13.74 27.48
N ARG A 165 -12.43 -14.40 26.43
CA ARG A 165 -12.27 -15.85 26.36
C ARG A 165 -11.25 -16.24 25.28
N ILE A 166 -10.74 -17.47 25.36
CA ILE A 166 -10.02 -18.07 24.24
C ILE A 166 -11.04 -18.43 23.16
N GLY A 167 -10.68 -18.15 21.92
CA GLY A 167 -11.49 -18.45 20.76
C GLY A 167 -10.62 -18.46 19.50
N GLY A 168 -11.25 -18.74 18.37
CA GLY A 168 -10.54 -18.82 17.11
C GLY A 168 -11.45 -18.58 15.92
N LEU A 169 -10.84 -18.64 14.75
CA LEU A 169 -11.50 -18.53 13.47
C LEU A 169 -10.78 -19.40 12.45
N LEU A 170 -11.56 -20.18 11.73
CA LEU A 170 -11.14 -20.85 10.51
C LEU A 170 -11.81 -20.13 9.33
N ASP A 171 -11.03 -19.76 8.35
CA ASP A 171 -11.50 -19.10 7.14
C ASP A 171 -10.90 -19.84 5.94
N PHE A 172 -11.74 -20.24 5.02
CA PHE A 172 -11.36 -20.87 3.78
C PHE A 172 -11.96 -20.09 2.62
N SER A 173 -11.13 -19.57 1.76
CA SER A 173 -11.53 -18.79 0.60
C SER A 173 -10.90 -19.35 -0.68
N LEU A 174 -11.31 -18.81 -1.81
CA LEU A 174 -10.70 -19.17 -3.07
C LEU A 174 -9.18 -18.95 -3.08
N THR A 175 -8.70 -17.93 -2.39
CA THR A 175 -7.29 -17.53 -2.42
C THR A 175 -6.43 -18.19 -1.35
N GLY A 176 -7.01 -18.77 -0.29
CA GLY A 176 -6.23 -19.39 0.78
C GLY A 176 -7.06 -19.87 1.96
N ALA A 177 -6.40 -20.58 2.85
CA ALA A 177 -6.90 -21.00 4.14
C ALA A 177 -6.26 -20.20 5.27
N ASN A 178 -7.06 -19.71 6.20
CA ASN A 178 -6.64 -18.93 7.36
C ASN A 178 -7.00 -19.63 8.65
N VAL A 179 -6.14 -19.53 9.64
CA VAL A 179 -6.43 -19.89 11.03
C VAL A 179 -6.06 -18.71 11.93
N LEU A 180 -6.91 -18.43 12.89
CA LEU A 180 -6.68 -17.43 13.94
C LEU A 180 -7.03 -18.05 15.28
N ALA A 181 -6.13 -17.94 16.25
CA ALA A 181 -6.37 -18.25 17.65
C ALA A 181 -6.05 -17.02 18.50
N GLU A 182 -6.90 -16.72 19.48
CA GLU A 182 -6.74 -15.52 20.32
C GLU A 182 -7.42 -15.68 21.66
N GLY A 183 -6.99 -14.90 22.64
CA GLY A 183 -7.63 -14.84 23.94
C GLY A 183 -6.74 -14.38 25.05
N PRO A 184 -7.25 -14.36 26.31
CA PRO A 184 -6.47 -14.05 27.49
C PRO A 184 -5.54 -15.21 27.88
N LEU A 185 -4.32 -14.85 28.32
CA LEU A 185 -3.38 -15.73 29.03
C LEU A 185 -3.37 -15.44 30.54
N GLY A 186 -4.17 -14.48 30.98
CA GLY A 186 -4.31 -14.02 32.33
C GLY A 186 -5.17 -12.76 32.38
N ARG A 187 -5.14 -12.05 33.50
CA ARG A 187 -5.95 -10.82 33.66
C ARG A 187 -5.43 -9.66 32.83
N GLU A 188 -4.12 -9.58 32.63
CA GLU A 188 -3.44 -8.45 32.01
C GLU A 188 -2.79 -8.81 30.67
N LEU A 189 -2.72 -10.10 30.36
CA LEU A 189 -2.01 -10.62 29.20
C LEU A 189 -2.99 -11.28 28.23
N SER A 190 -2.93 -10.88 26.96
CA SER A 190 -3.73 -11.46 25.89
C SER A 190 -2.89 -11.65 24.62
N PHE A 191 -3.31 -12.56 23.75
CA PHE A 191 -2.60 -12.88 22.53
C PHE A 191 -3.53 -13.08 21.36
N PHE A 192 -3.00 -12.90 20.16
CA PHE A 192 -3.48 -13.54 18.94
C PHE A 192 -2.31 -14.16 18.16
N VAL A 193 -2.61 -15.24 17.45
CA VAL A 193 -1.75 -15.83 16.41
C VAL A 193 -2.62 -16.15 15.21
N ALA A 194 -2.20 -15.67 14.05
CA ALA A 194 -2.86 -15.94 12.78
C ALA A 194 -1.84 -16.49 11.77
N ALA A 195 -2.27 -17.43 10.95
CA ALA A 195 -1.49 -17.97 9.84
C ALA A 195 -2.38 -18.18 8.62
N ARG A 196 -1.84 -17.95 7.43
CA ARG A 196 -2.53 -18.15 6.17
C ARG A 196 -1.58 -18.78 5.14
N ARG A 197 -2.16 -19.61 4.26
CA ARG A 197 -1.48 -20.19 3.10
C ARG A 197 -2.42 -20.24 1.91
N SER A 198 -1.91 -19.95 0.70
CA SER A 198 -2.60 -20.28 -0.55
C SER A 198 -2.68 -21.81 -0.69
N TRP A 199 -3.68 -22.28 -1.42
CA TRP A 199 -3.88 -23.72 -1.64
C TRP A 199 -3.97 -24.09 -3.12
N PHE A 200 -3.75 -23.14 -4.02
CA PHE A 200 -3.83 -23.36 -5.47
C PHE A 200 -2.92 -24.50 -5.96
N ASP A 201 -1.72 -24.56 -5.42
CA ASP A 201 -0.71 -25.59 -5.71
C ASP A 201 -1.13 -27.01 -5.27
N LEU A 202 -2.17 -27.14 -4.42
CA LEU A 202 -2.69 -28.43 -3.99
C LEU A 202 -3.77 -28.98 -4.96
N VAL A 203 -4.31 -28.13 -5.84
CA VAL A 203 -5.42 -28.47 -6.74
C VAL A 203 -4.98 -28.56 -8.19
N ALA A 204 -4.00 -27.76 -8.58
CA ALA A 204 -3.44 -27.75 -9.91
C ALA A 204 -1.93 -27.49 -9.85
N ASP A 205 -1.14 -28.37 -10.44
CA ASP A 205 0.32 -28.25 -10.40
C ASP A 205 0.83 -27.10 -11.28
N SER A 206 0.19 -26.86 -12.43
CA SER A 206 0.59 -25.81 -13.36
C SER A 206 -0.54 -25.42 -14.32
N ALA A 207 -0.45 -24.22 -14.85
CA ALA A 207 -1.20 -23.76 -16.01
C ALA A 207 -0.22 -23.58 -17.18
N GLU A 208 -0.60 -23.98 -18.38
CA GLU A 208 0.23 -23.88 -19.56
C GLU A 208 -0.45 -23.00 -20.63
N ASP A 209 0.26 -21.99 -21.12
CA ASP A 209 -0.05 -21.30 -22.34
C ASP A 209 0.81 -21.91 -23.47
N GLN A 210 0.21 -22.81 -24.25
CA GLN A 210 0.92 -23.55 -25.28
C GLN A 210 1.42 -22.65 -26.42
N GLU A 211 0.70 -21.58 -26.75
CA GLU A 211 1.03 -20.68 -27.82
C GLU A 211 2.18 -19.75 -27.46
N GLU A 212 2.16 -19.20 -26.24
CA GLU A 212 3.29 -18.47 -25.69
C GLU A 212 4.48 -19.37 -25.35
N GLY A 213 4.25 -20.67 -25.16
CA GLY A 213 5.26 -21.61 -24.71
C GLY A 213 5.64 -21.40 -23.23
N VAL A 214 4.72 -20.89 -22.42
CA VAL A 214 4.94 -20.60 -21.00
C VAL A 214 4.18 -21.60 -20.14
N SER A 215 4.90 -22.34 -19.31
CA SER A 215 4.36 -23.17 -18.25
C SER A 215 4.48 -22.40 -16.92
N PHE A 216 3.38 -22.14 -16.27
CA PHE A 216 3.30 -21.33 -15.06
C PHE A 216 2.84 -22.18 -13.89
N GLN A 217 3.62 -22.20 -12.80
CA GLN A 217 3.20 -22.78 -11.54
C GLN A 217 2.36 -21.79 -10.76
N LEU A 218 1.24 -22.24 -10.18
CA LEU A 218 0.38 -21.37 -9.43
C LEU A 218 1.10 -20.77 -8.22
N PRO A 219 0.92 -19.47 -7.93
CA PRO A 219 1.64 -18.78 -6.87
C PRO A 219 1.41 -19.42 -5.51
N VAL A 220 2.48 -19.64 -4.76
CA VAL A 220 2.40 -20.05 -3.37
C VAL A 220 2.76 -18.88 -2.48
N TYR A 221 1.86 -18.53 -1.58
CA TYR A 221 2.13 -17.55 -0.56
C TYR A 221 1.77 -18.06 0.84
N THR A 222 2.48 -17.55 1.82
CA THR A 222 2.20 -17.78 3.24
C THR A 222 2.41 -16.48 4.00
N ASP A 223 1.60 -16.25 5.01
CA ASP A 223 1.80 -15.16 5.96
C ASP A 223 1.38 -15.58 7.38
N SER A 224 1.96 -14.91 8.37
CA SER A 224 1.63 -15.12 9.77
C SER A 224 1.77 -13.83 10.54
N GLN A 225 0.88 -13.62 11.50
CA GLN A 225 0.90 -12.50 12.42
C GLN A 225 0.72 -13.03 13.85
N ALA A 226 1.45 -12.46 14.79
CA ALA A 226 1.28 -12.73 16.20
C ALA A 226 1.42 -11.44 17.02
N ARG A 227 0.63 -11.33 18.04
CA ARG A 227 0.70 -10.25 19.05
C ARG A 227 0.57 -10.83 20.42
N LEU A 228 1.45 -10.41 21.32
CA LEU A 228 1.29 -10.55 22.75
C LEU A 228 1.08 -9.14 23.33
N LEU A 229 -0.02 -8.93 24.01
CA LEU A 229 -0.39 -7.65 24.60
C LEU A 229 -0.44 -7.80 26.13
N TRP A 230 0.46 -7.10 26.82
CA TRP A 230 0.42 -6.92 28.27
C TRP A 230 -0.10 -5.53 28.60
N SER A 231 -1.19 -5.46 29.34
CA SER A 231 -1.89 -4.23 29.71
C SER A 231 -2.31 -4.31 31.17
N PRO A 232 -1.38 -4.01 32.12
CA PRO A 232 -1.65 -4.08 33.55
C PRO A 232 -2.66 -3.04 34.03
N ASP A 233 -2.74 -1.91 33.31
CA ASP A 233 -3.72 -0.85 33.55
C ASP A 233 -4.12 -0.15 32.22
N ALA A 234 -4.93 0.89 32.32
CA ALA A 234 -5.42 1.63 31.16
C ALA A 234 -4.36 2.55 30.54
N ARG A 235 -3.29 2.88 31.25
CA ARG A 235 -2.26 3.85 30.85
C ARG A 235 -1.00 3.21 30.28
N TYR A 236 -0.74 1.95 30.61
CA TYR A 236 0.48 1.26 30.24
C TYR A 236 0.20 0.00 29.42
N ARG A 237 0.79 -0.09 28.25
CA ARG A 237 0.65 -1.24 27.34
C ARG A 237 2.00 -1.58 26.73
N VAL A 238 2.30 -2.87 26.69
CA VAL A 238 3.45 -3.44 26.00
C VAL A 238 2.94 -4.43 24.97
N ARG A 239 3.34 -4.26 23.74
CA ARG A 239 3.06 -5.22 22.66
C ARG A 239 4.35 -5.85 22.17
N LEU A 240 4.33 -7.15 21.98
CA LEU A 240 5.28 -7.86 21.15
C LEU A 240 4.56 -8.20 19.85
N ASP A 241 4.95 -7.57 18.77
CA ASP A 241 4.37 -7.77 17.45
C ASP A 241 5.34 -8.56 16.57
N PHE A 242 4.81 -9.57 15.88
CA PHE A 242 5.53 -10.36 14.88
C PHE A 242 4.69 -10.48 13.62
N SER A 243 5.32 -10.33 12.45
CA SER A 243 4.67 -10.57 11.17
C SER A 243 5.68 -11.13 10.16
N THR A 244 5.23 -12.05 9.33
CA THR A 244 6.03 -12.60 8.24
C THR A 244 5.16 -12.86 7.02
N ALA A 245 5.75 -12.74 5.84
CA ALA A 245 5.14 -13.17 4.59
C ALA A 245 6.20 -13.76 3.65
N THR A 246 5.79 -14.71 2.83
CA THR A 246 6.64 -15.33 1.80
C THR A 246 5.80 -15.58 0.55
N ASP A 247 6.37 -15.24 -0.59
CA ASP A 247 5.83 -15.50 -1.92
C ASP A 247 6.80 -16.31 -2.75
N ARG A 248 6.25 -17.20 -3.58
CA ARG A 248 6.99 -17.94 -4.59
C ARG A 248 6.17 -18.03 -5.87
N ILE A 249 6.78 -17.58 -6.96
CA ILE A 249 6.26 -17.73 -8.32
C ILE A 249 7.32 -18.42 -9.15
N GLU A 250 6.93 -19.42 -9.92
CA GLU A 250 7.81 -20.16 -10.82
C GLU A 250 7.14 -20.30 -12.18
N TYR A 251 7.91 -20.13 -13.24
CA TYR A 251 7.46 -20.40 -14.59
C TYR A 251 8.62 -20.83 -15.49
N THR A 252 8.30 -21.49 -16.57
CA THR A 252 9.28 -21.95 -17.56
C THR A 252 8.86 -21.48 -18.94
N VAL A 253 9.78 -20.82 -19.64
CA VAL A 253 9.60 -20.43 -21.04
C VAL A 253 10.26 -21.49 -21.91
N LYS A 254 9.47 -22.19 -22.71
CA LYS A 254 9.93 -23.23 -23.62
C LYS A 254 10.61 -22.64 -24.85
N ALA A 255 11.70 -23.23 -25.30
CA ALA A 255 12.30 -22.89 -26.58
C ALA A 255 11.29 -23.14 -27.72
N GLY A 256 11.18 -22.19 -28.64
CA GLY A 256 10.25 -22.27 -29.79
C GLY A 256 8.85 -21.69 -29.53
N GLY A 257 8.51 -21.33 -28.30
CA GLY A 257 7.28 -20.56 -28.02
C GLY A 257 7.40 -19.08 -28.44
N LYS A 258 6.26 -18.39 -28.58
CA LYS A 258 6.23 -16.95 -28.95
C LYS A 258 7.03 -16.09 -27.98
N ALA A 259 6.99 -16.39 -26.66
CA ALA A 259 7.76 -15.66 -25.65
C ALA A 259 9.28 -15.76 -25.88
N ALA A 260 9.80 -16.98 -26.14
CA ALA A 260 11.21 -17.21 -26.46
C ALA A 260 11.65 -16.57 -27.80
N ALA A 261 10.73 -16.50 -28.77
CA ALA A 261 11.00 -15.83 -30.04
C ALA A 261 11.11 -14.31 -29.92
N ARG A 262 10.35 -13.71 -28.98
CA ARG A 262 10.46 -12.28 -28.68
C ARG A 262 11.71 -11.93 -27.90
N ASP A 263 12.08 -12.73 -26.92
CA ASP A 263 13.30 -12.57 -26.14
C ASP A 263 13.92 -13.93 -25.76
N PRO A 264 14.98 -14.34 -26.45
CA PRO A 264 15.64 -15.63 -26.19
C PRO A 264 16.24 -15.74 -24.78
N LEU A 265 16.61 -14.63 -24.13
CA LEU A 265 17.18 -14.65 -22.77
C LEU A 265 16.16 -15.04 -21.69
N VAL A 266 14.85 -14.92 -21.95
CA VAL A 266 13.84 -15.38 -20.99
C VAL A 266 13.63 -16.89 -21.04
N THR A 267 14.21 -17.59 -22.04
CA THR A 267 14.05 -19.04 -22.19
C THR A 267 14.63 -19.82 -21.02
N GLY A 268 13.90 -20.83 -20.56
CA GLY A 268 14.26 -21.68 -19.44
C GLY A 268 13.46 -21.38 -18.17
N SER A 269 13.91 -21.97 -17.05
CA SER A 269 13.22 -21.81 -15.77
C SER A 269 13.45 -20.42 -15.17
N SER A 270 12.38 -19.82 -14.71
CA SER A 270 12.35 -18.53 -14.02
C SER A 270 11.66 -18.68 -12.69
N ASN A 271 12.12 -17.97 -11.70
CA ASN A 271 11.47 -17.92 -10.39
C ASN A 271 11.62 -16.54 -9.74
N GLN A 272 10.64 -16.19 -8.97
CA GLN A 272 10.68 -15.03 -8.07
C GLN A 272 10.28 -15.49 -6.68
N ARG A 273 11.09 -15.13 -5.69
CA ARG A 273 10.78 -15.34 -4.29
C ARG A 273 11.03 -14.05 -3.55
N GLN A 274 10.02 -13.60 -2.80
CA GLN A 274 10.15 -12.50 -1.85
C GLN A 274 9.66 -12.96 -0.49
N SER A 275 10.28 -12.42 0.57
CA SER A 275 9.83 -12.68 1.94
C SER A 275 10.24 -11.56 2.87
N PHE A 276 9.47 -11.33 3.91
CA PHE A 276 9.92 -10.55 5.05
C PHE A 276 9.55 -11.22 6.37
N ALA A 277 10.28 -10.87 7.42
CA ALA A 277 9.94 -11.15 8.80
C ALA A 277 10.25 -9.91 9.64
N THR A 278 9.27 -9.45 10.41
CA THR A 278 9.37 -8.31 11.32
C THR A 278 9.07 -8.75 12.74
N GLY A 279 9.89 -8.30 13.69
CA GLY A 279 9.63 -8.42 15.12
C GLY A 279 9.83 -7.06 15.77
N ALA A 280 8.91 -6.65 16.66
CA ALA A 280 8.99 -5.37 17.35
C ALA A 280 8.43 -5.43 18.77
N VAL A 281 9.03 -4.64 19.67
CA VAL A 281 8.48 -4.27 20.96
C VAL A 281 7.91 -2.87 20.84
N VAL A 282 6.65 -2.69 21.22
CA VAL A 282 5.99 -1.39 21.23
C VAL A 282 5.52 -1.08 22.64
N LEU A 283 6.00 0.03 23.17
CA LEU A 283 5.60 0.57 24.48
C LEU A 283 4.65 1.74 24.24
N GLU A 284 3.49 1.72 24.87
CA GLU A 284 2.53 2.82 24.89
C GLU A 284 2.30 3.18 26.36
N ASN A 285 2.55 4.44 26.70
CA ASN A 285 2.43 4.90 28.08
C ASN A 285 1.81 6.31 28.12
N ASP A 286 0.69 6.43 28.79
CA ASP A 286 0.07 7.71 29.15
C ASP A 286 0.66 8.18 30.48
N LEU A 287 1.79 8.92 30.40
CA LEU A 287 2.54 9.43 31.55
C LEU A 287 1.70 10.36 32.43
N SER A 288 0.73 11.04 31.83
CA SER A 288 -0.29 11.85 32.51
C SER A 288 -1.55 11.92 31.62
N ASP A 289 -2.60 12.57 32.11
CA ASP A 289 -3.83 12.81 31.33
C ASP A 289 -3.60 13.69 30.08
N THR A 290 -2.43 14.33 29.99
CA THR A 290 -2.09 15.27 28.92
C THR A 290 -0.82 14.90 28.14
N LEU A 291 -0.08 13.89 28.58
CA LEU A 291 1.18 13.48 27.96
C LEU A 291 1.22 11.97 27.74
N GLY A 292 1.23 11.56 26.49
CA GLY A 292 1.41 10.18 26.08
C GLY A 292 2.67 9.97 25.24
N VAL A 293 3.25 8.80 25.34
CA VAL A 293 4.40 8.36 24.54
C VAL A 293 4.17 6.98 23.94
N ARG A 294 4.60 6.81 22.70
CA ARG A 294 4.70 5.52 22.02
C ARG A 294 6.11 5.33 21.53
N THR A 295 6.73 4.20 21.89
CA THR A 295 8.08 3.84 21.45
C THR A 295 8.04 2.46 20.83
N ALA A 296 8.62 2.30 19.64
CA ALA A 296 8.81 1.03 18.99
C ALA A 296 10.29 0.76 18.71
N LEU A 297 10.77 -0.39 19.15
CA LEU A 297 12.07 -0.93 18.76
C LEU A 297 11.82 -2.21 17.97
N GLY A 298 12.30 -2.26 16.73
CA GLY A 298 12.03 -3.40 15.87
C GLY A 298 13.15 -3.72 14.91
N GLN A 299 13.07 -4.94 14.41
CA GLN A 299 13.94 -5.45 13.37
C GLN A 299 13.09 -6.09 12.28
N MET A 300 13.45 -5.83 11.03
CA MET A 300 12.84 -6.45 9.85
C MET A 300 13.95 -7.03 8.97
N ARG A 301 13.73 -8.25 8.51
CA ARG A 301 14.54 -8.88 7.46
C ARG A 301 13.67 -9.08 6.24
N GLN A 302 14.17 -8.67 5.10
CA GLN A 302 13.54 -8.91 3.81
C GLN A 302 14.53 -9.64 2.90
N ASN A 303 14.05 -10.61 2.10
CA ASN A 303 14.85 -11.30 1.10
C ASN A 303 14.04 -11.32 -0.20
N ASP A 304 14.69 -10.84 -1.25
CA ASP A 304 14.15 -10.81 -2.60
C ASP A 304 15.14 -11.57 -3.49
N SER A 305 14.68 -12.58 -4.18
CA SER A 305 15.47 -13.34 -5.12
C SER A 305 14.69 -13.57 -6.41
N PHE A 306 15.40 -13.53 -7.50
CA PHE A 306 14.83 -13.55 -8.81
C PHE A 306 15.81 -14.22 -9.78
N LYS A 307 15.29 -15.13 -10.60
CA LYS A 307 15.97 -15.75 -11.72
C LYS A 307 15.09 -15.59 -12.95
N LEU A 308 15.67 -15.25 -14.07
CA LEU A 308 14.98 -15.14 -15.35
C LEU A 308 15.75 -15.86 -16.43
N GLY A 309 15.34 -17.09 -16.74
CA GLY A 309 15.91 -17.89 -17.83
C GLY A 309 17.43 -17.79 -17.94
N GLY A 310 17.90 -17.41 -19.12
CA GLY A 310 19.31 -17.13 -19.43
C GLY A 310 19.76 -15.71 -19.05
N ALA A 311 18.83 -14.78 -18.75
CA ALA A 311 19.19 -13.41 -18.37
C ALA A 311 19.93 -13.34 -17.03
N GLY A 312 19.76 -14.35 -16.14
CA GLY A 312 20.56 -14.48 -14.93
C GLY A 312 19.81 -14.47 -13.62
N THR A 313 20.50 -14.11 -12.54
CA THR A 313 19.98 -14.12 -11.17
C THR A 313 20.28 -12.82 -10.43
N ALA A 314 19.35 -12.41 -9.59
CA ALA A 314 19.53 -11.33 -8.62
C ALA A 314 19.04 -11.77 -7.23
N ARG A 315 19.78 -11.38 -6.19
CA ARG A 315 19.40 -11.57 -4.81
C ARG A 315 19.69 -10.30 -4.03
N VAL A 316 18.70 -9.86 -3.28
CA VAL A 316 18.84 -8.76 -2.34
C VAL A 316 18.34 -9.19 -0.99
N ARG A 317 19.19 -9.10 0.00
CA ARG A 317 18.84 -9.28 1.40
C ARG A 317 18.94 -7.97 2.12
N THR A 318 18.03 -7.79 3.00
CA THR A 318 17.72 -6.57 3.71
C THR A 318 17.53 -6.84 5.19
N ASP A 319 18.43 -6.35 6.03
CA ASP A 319 18.28 -6.36 7.50
C ASP A 319 18.08 -4.92 7.99
N THR A 320 16.93 -4.58 8.56
CA THR A 320 16.57 -3.24 9.06
C THR A 320 16.38 -3.28 10.57
N THR A 321 17.06 -2.39 11.30
CA THR A 321 16.77 -2.13 12.72
C THR A 321 16.30 -0.69 12.84
N TYR A 322 15.23 -0.45 13.58
CA TYR A 322 14.68 0.88 13.79
C TYR A 322 14.26 1.11 15.24
N LEU A 323 14.44 2.35 15.67
CA LEU A 323 13.85 2.92 16.88
C LEU A 323 12.95 4.07 16.44
N ARG A 324 11.65 3.97 16.75
CA ARG A 324 10.68 5.01 16.45
C ARG A 324 10.01 5.47 17.73
N GLN A 325 9.91 6.78 17.92
CA GLN A 325 9.28 7.35 19.11
C GLN A 325 8.36 8.49 18.72
N GLN A 326 7.21 8.56 19.38
CA GLN A 326 6.21 9.61 19.21
C GLN A 326 5.65 10.02 20.55
N TRP A 327 5.56 11.31 20.75
CA TRP A 327 4.98 11.97 21.89
C TRP A 327 3.75 12.75 21.48
N GLN A 328 2.74 12.77 22.34
CA GLN A 328 1.56 13.61 22.21
C GLN A 328 1.37 14.40 23.49
N TYR A 329 1.18 15.70 23.35
CA TYR A 329 0.98 16.60 24.48
C TYR A 329 -0.23 17.51 24.26
N THR A 330 -1.18 17.48 25.20
CA THR A 330 -2.45 18.25 25.16
C THR A 330 -2.63 19.17 26.35
N GLY A 331 -1.56 19.40 27.15
CA GLY A 331 -1.60 20.22 28.36
C GLY A 331 -1.73 21.73 28.13
N TRP A 332 -1.45 22.22 26.93
CA TRP A 332 -1.69 23.61 26.55
C TRP A 332 -3.09 23.76 25.98
N ARG A 333 -3.84 24.71 26.56
CA ARG A 333 -5.23 24.93 26.14
C ARG A 333 -5.32 25.28 24.66
N GLY A 334 -6.06 24.47 23.93
CA GLY A 334 -6.26 24.65 22.49
C GLY A 334 -5.15 24.09 21.60
N HIS A 335 -4.08 23.50 22.16
CA HIS A 335 -2.99 22.90 21.41
C HIS A 335 -2.97 21.38 21.55
N GLU A 336 -2.70 20.68 20.46
CA GLU A 336 -2.38 19.26 20.41
C GLU A 336 -1.02 19.10 19.74
N LEU A 337 0.03 19.00 20.53
CA LEU A 337 1.40 18.83 20.04
C LEU A 337 1.68 17.34 19.79
N SER A 338 2.30 17.06 18.65
CA SER A 338 2.84 15.75 18.29
C SER A 338 4.29 15.94 17.88
N PHE A 339 5.21 15.23 18.54
CA PHE A 339 6.63 15.29 18.21
C PHE A 339 7.28 13.93 18.38
N GLY A 340 8.37 13.70 17.66
CA GLY A 340 9.06 12.42 17.72
C GLY A 340 10.12 12.27 16.65
N GLY A 341 10.52 11.03 16.37
CA GLY A 341 11.50 10.75 15.34
C GLY A 341 11.71 9.27 15.13
N THR A 342 12.52 8.96 14.13
CA THR A 342 12.92 7.60 13.78
C THR A 342 14.44 7.56 13.57
N LEU A 343 15.07 6.58 14.16
CA LEU A 343 16.43 6.16 13.83
C LEU A 343 16.33 4.82 13.11
N GLU A 344 16.90 4.73 11.95
CA GLU A 344 16.87 3.54 11.11
C GLU A 344 18.28 3.21 10.63
N SER A 345 18.67 1.97 10.85
CA SER A 345 19.94 1.45 10.37
C SER A 345 19.68 0.21 9.54
N ARG A 346 20.26 0.19 8.37
CA ARG A 346 19.90 -0.74 7.33
C ARG A 346 21.16 -1.37 6.68
N LEU A 347 21.24 -2.74 6.40
CA LEU A 347 22.33 -3.47 5.70
C LEU A 347 21.82 -4.09 4.39
N LEU A 348 22.26 -3.67 3.32
CA LEU A 348 21.95 -4.17 2.00
C LEU A 348 23.03 -5.17 1.58
N ASP A 349 22.61 -6.39 1.26
CA ASP A 349 23.46 -7.44 0.72
C ASP A 349 22.93 -7.77 -0.69
N VAL A 350 23.68 -7.39 -1.72
CA VAL A 350 23.26 -7.48 -3.13
C VAL A 350 24.19 -8.41 -3.86
N ALA A 351 23.65 -9.51 -4.37
CA ALA A 351 24.33 -10.41 -5.30
C ALA A 351 23.58 -10.40 -6.64
N LEU A 352 24.27 -10.00 -7.69
CA LEU A 352 23.72 -9.85 -9.04
C LEU A 352 24.65 -10.52 -10.04
N ASP A 353 24.10 -11.37 -10.89
CA ASP A 353 24.67 -11.84 -12.15
C ASP A 353 23.55 -11.85 -13.18
N PHE A 354 23.30 -10.68 -13.80
CA PHE A 354 22.07 -10.43 -14.52
C PHE A 354 22.28 -9.43 -15.67
N ASN A 355 21.57 -9.64 -16.79
CA ASN A 355 21.41 -8.63 -17.81
C ASN A 355 20.48 -7.54 -17.29
N PHE A 356 21.03 -6.44 -16.82
CA PHE A 356 20.28 -5.41 -16.08
C PHE A 356 19.90 -4.24 -17.00
N PRO A 357 18.63 -4.17 -17.44
CA PRO A 357 18.14 -3.04 -18.21
C PRO A 357 17.95 -1.81 -17.28
N ARG A 358 18.54 -0.70 -17.64
CA ARG A 358 18.37 0.58 -16.92
C ARG A 358 17.14 1.29 -17.42
N CYS A 359 15.96 0.75 -17.13
CA CYS A 359 14.70 1.27 -17.63
C CYS A 359 13.97 2.08 -16.54
N THR A 360 13.35 3.15 -16.99
CA THR A 360 12.48 4.00 -16.17
C THR A 360 11.12 4.15 -16.88
N GLU A 361 10.17 4.84 -16.27
CA GLU A 361 8.89 5.19 -16.92
C GLU A 361 9.07 6.10 -18.16
N PHE A 362 10.28 6.57 -18.41
CA PHE A 362 10.65 7.45 -19.52
C PHE A 362 11.24 6.69 -20.72
N ASP A 363 11.41 5.37 -20.60
CA ASP A 363 12.06 4.53 -21.61
C ASP A 363 11.04 3.57 -22.23
N PRO A 364 10.60 3.78 -23.48
CA PRO A 364 9.63 2.90 -24.14
C PRO A 364 10.23 1.54 -24.51
N ASN A 365 11.55 1.46 -24.60
CA ASN A 365 12.28 0.29 -25.10
C ASN A 365 13.14 -0.33 -23.97
N CYS A 366 12.49 -1.10 -23.11
CA CYS A 366 13.13 -1.83 -22.02
C CYS A 366 13.36 -3.29 -22.42
N ASP A 367 14.48 -3.59 -23.07
CA ASP A 367 14.83 -4.92 -23.57
C ASP A 367 15.99 -5.53 -22.78
N ILE A 368 15.75 -6.69 -22.17
CA ILE A 368 16.75 -7.40 -21.35
C ILE A 368 17.89 -7.95 -22.20
N SER A 369 17.61 -8.43 -23.41
CA SER A 369 18.61 -9.03 -24.28
C SER A 369 19.66 -8.03 -24.76
N THR A 370 19.31 -6.75 -24.84
CA THR A 370 20.26 -5.67 -25.17
C THR A 370 20.94 -5.04 -23.96
N ALA A 371 20.51 -5.43 -22.76
CA ALA A 371 21.05 -4.90 -21.52
C ALA A 371 22.44 -5.46 -21.20
N PRO A 372 23.33 -4.67 -20.60
CA PRO A 372 24.65 -5.16 -20.20
C PRO A 372 24.53 -6.21 -19.10
N ARG A 373 25.36 -7.27 -19.19
CA ARG A 373 25.54 -8.23 -18.08
C ARG A 373 26.30 -7.55 -16.97
N LEU A 374 25.68 -7.46 -15.80
CA LEU A 374 26.30 -6.89 -14.61
C LEU A 374 26.55 -7.99 -13.58
N PHE A 375 27.69 -7.90 -12.94
CA PHE A 375 28.10 -8.77 -11.86
C PHE A 375 28.46 -7.95 -10.62
N THR A 376 27.88 -8.29 -9.48
CA THR A 376 28.23 -7.68 -8.18
C THR A 376 27.87 -8.61 -7.04
N ASP A 377 28.71 -8.58 -6.00
CA ASP A 377 28.46 -9.18 -4.68
C ASP A 377 28.94 -8.15 -3.65
N ARG A 378 28.03 -7.35 -3.14
CA ARG A 378 28.38 -6.20 -2.29
C ARG A 378 27.42 -6.01 -1.13
N ARG A 379 28.00 -5.49 -0.05
CA ARG A 379 27.28 -5.01 1.13
C ARG A 379 27.38 -3.51 1.24
N ALA A 380 26.26 -2.89 1.55
CA ALA A 380 26.17 -1.45 1.80
C ALA A 380 25.38 -1.17 3.08
N ARG A 381 25.74 -0.10 3.79
CA ARG A 381 25.00 0.36 4.96
C ARG A 381 24.40 1.72 4.69
N GLN A 382 23.16 1.89 5.06
CA GLN A 382 22.46 3.17 5.03
C GLN A 382 21.87 3.46 6.42
N ASN A 383 22.16 4.61 6.98
CA ASN A 383 21.52 5.07 8.20
C ASN A 383 20.64 6.27 7.87
N ARG A 384 19.48 6.30 8.49
CA ARG A 384 18.53 7.41 8.40
C ARG A 384 18.15 7.86 9.79
N ALA A 385 18.00 9.15 9.92
CA ALA A 385 17.48 9.78 11.11
C ALA A 385 16.46 10.83 10.70
N ASP A 386 15.37 10.90 11.42
CA ASP A 386 14.39 11.99 11.27
C ASP A 386 13.84 12.42 12.61
N VAL A 387 13.43 13.68 12.67
CA VAL A 387 12.67 14.25 13.77
C VAL A 387 11.49 15.04 13.20
N HIS A 388 10.39 15.07 13.92
CA HIS A 388 9.21 15.84 13.52
C HIS A 388 8.56 16.52 14.70
N LEU A 389 7.89 17.64 14.40
CA LEU A 389 7.02 18.37 15.31
C LEU A 389 5.79 18.81 14.53
N ALA A 390 4.62 18.68 15.14
CA ALA A 390 3.37 19.22 14.63
C ALA A 390 2.55 19.80 15.79
N ASP A 391 1.86 20.89 15.51
CA ASP A 391 0.86 21.48 16.39
C ASP A 391 -0.48 21.59 15.66
N ARG A 392 -1.52 21.08 16.29
CA ARG A 392 -2.90 21.32 15.90
C ARG A 392 -3.50 22.30 16.89
N TRP A 393 -3.58 23.55 16.48
CA TRP A 393 -4.00 24.70 17.30
C TRP A 393 -5.45 25.08 17.04
N GLN A 394 -6.31 24.89 18.04
CA GLN A 394 -7.68 25.35 18.07
C GLN A 394 -7.73 26.86 18.35
N LEU A 395 -7.68 27.68 17.29
CA LEU A 395 -7.68 29.14 17.38
C LEU A 395 -8.96 29.68 18.03
N ASN A 396 -10.10 29.06 17.71
CA ASN A 396 -11.41 29.32 18.28
C ASN A 396 -12.36 28.14 17.93
N PRO A 397 -13.64 28.12 18.39
CA PRO A 397 -14.54 27.00 18.11
C PRO A 397 -14.77 26.66 16.63
N ARG A 398 -14.44 27.56 15.71
CA ARG A 398 -14.63 27.35 14.26
C ARG A 398 -13.35 27.15 13.47
N TRP A 399 -12.21 27.58 13.99
CA TRP A 399 -10.94 27.58 13.27
C TRP A 399 -9.89 26.71 13.95
N VAL A 400 -9.25 25.85 13.17
CA VAL A 400 -8.07 25.07 13.56
C VAL A 400 -6.94 25.34 12.57
N ALA A 401 -5.79 25.72 13.08
CA ALA A 401 -4.54 25.79 12.31
C ALA A 401 -3.69 24.53 12.60
N ILE A 402 -3.02 24.04 11.59
CA ILE A 402 -2.09 22.92 11.71
C ILE A 402 -0.76 23.39 11.13
N ALA A 403 0.31 23.26 11.92
CA ALA A 403 1.67 23.55 11.45
C ALA A 403 2.59 22.39 11.84
N GLY A 404 3.45 21.98 10.93
CA GLY A 404 4.37 20.90 11.19
C GLY A 404 5.65 20.99 10.39
N LEU A 405 6.68 20.40 10.92
CA LEU A 405 7.99 20.30 10.29
C LEU A 405 8.59 18.92 10.53
N ARG A 406 9.13 18.34 9.48
CA ARG A 406 9.99 17.15 9.54
C ARG A 406 11.36 17.51 9.02
N LEU A 407 12.36 17.10 9.74
CA LEU A 407 13.76 17.16 9.32
C LEU A 407 14.26 15.73 9.20
N GLN A 408 14.96 15.43 8.12
CA GLN A 408 15.51 14.08 7.92
C GLN A 408 16.91 14.16 7.30
N ARG A 409 17.75 13.19 7.66
CA ARG A 409 19.07 12.96 7.07
C ARG A 409 19.18 11.51 6.58
N ASP A 410 19.70 11.35 5.37
CA ASP A 410 20.04 10.05 4.78
C ASP A 410 21.55 9.99 4.53
N SER A 411 22.25 9.07 5.20
CA SER A 411 23.70 8.93 5.09
C SER A 411 24.16 8.32 3.76
N TRP A 412 23.29 7.60 3.06
CA TRP A 412 23.62 7.01 1.76
C TRP A 412 23.69 8.07 0.67
N LEU A 413 22.73 8.97 0.68
CA LEU A 413 22.64 10.06 -0.28
C LEU A 413 23.47 11.28 0.15
N ASP A 414 23.96 11.28 1.41
CA ASP A 414 24.58 12.45 2.07
C ASP A 414 23.72 13.72 1.91
N ARG A 415 22.43 13.60 2.21
CA ARG A 415 21.44 14.65 2.00
C ARG A 415 20.57 14.86 3.22
N ASP A 416 20.25 16.13 3.43
CA ASP A 416 19.26 16.58 4.40
C ASP A 416 18.00 17.06 3.67
N ALA A 417 16.84 16.88 4.32
CA ALA A 417 15.59 17.44 3.82
C ALA A 417 14.78 18.05 4.98
N ALA A 418 14.18 19.21 4.68
CA ALA A 418 13.21 19.87 5.53
C ALA A 418 11.85 19.86 4.84
N GLU A 419 10.84 19.38 5.53
CA GLU A 419 9.49 19.14 5.01
C GLU A 419 8.44 19.87 5.86
N PRO A 420 8.24 21.19 5.64
CA PRO A 420 7.16 21.95 6.28
C PRO A 420 5.80 21.49 5.77
N ARG A 421 4.81 21.52 6.65
CA ARG A 421 3.41 21.17 6.37
C ARG A 421 2.49 22.13 7.09
N LEU A 422 1.47 22.58 6.39
CA LEU A 422 0.49 23.54 6.88
C LEU A 422 -0.92 23.04 6.59
N GLY A 423 -1.83 23.28 7.50
CA GLY A 423 -3.24 22.98 7.34
C GLY A 423 -4.11 24.05 8.00
N LEU A 424 -5.31 24.20 7.49
CA LEU A 424 -6.31 25.09 8.04
C LEU A 424 -7.68 24.42 7.91
N GLU A 425 -8.44 24.39 9.01
CA GLU A 425 -9.82 23.90 9.02
C GLU A 425 -10.75 25.04 9.47
N TYR A 426 -11.87 25.16 8.80
CA TYR A 426 -12.93 26.12 9.16
C TYR A 426 -14.28 25.41 9.23
N SER A 427 -14.87 25.36 10.40
CA SER A 427 -16.16 24.72 10.68
C SER A 427 -17.19 25.77 11.05
N PRO A 428 -17.91 26.37 10.06
CA PRO A 428 -18.97 27.36 10.34
C PRO A 428 -20.13 26.76 11.16
N THR A 429 -20.37 25.44 10.97
CA THR A 429 -21.34 24.66 11.75
C THR A 429 -20.68 23.34 12.22
N ARG A 430 -21.38 22.61 13.11
CA ARG A 430 -20.87 21.29 13.59
C ARG A 430 -20.75 20.24 12.49
N ASP A 431 -21.47 20.41 11.39
CA ASP A 431 -21.59 19.41 10.33
C ASP A 431 -20.89 19.79 9.03
N LEU A 432 -20.47 21.05 8.86
CA LEU A 432 -19.79 21.52 7.66
C LEU A 432 -18.38 21.96 8.01
N THR A 433 -17.39 21.39 7.30
CA THR A 433 -15.96 21.74 7.47
C THR A 433 -15.33 22.03 6.11
N TRP A 434 -14.71 23.19 6.00
CA TRP A 434 -13.75 23.53 4.95
C TRP A 434 -12.35 23.22 5.43
N SER A 435 -11.51 22.70 4.55
CA SER A 435 -10.14 22.34 4.89
C SER A 435 -9.18 22.72 3.77
N ALA A 436 -7.98 23.14 4.13
CA ALA A 436 -6.90 23.40 3.20
C ALA A 436 -5.61 22.80 3.76
N GLY A 437 -4.76 22.26 2.90
CA GLY A 437 -3.48 21.69 3.29
C GLY A 437 -2.40 21.96 2.24
N PHE A 438 -1.20 22.22 2.72
CA PHE A 438 0.01 22.33 1.92
C PHE A 438 1.14 21.57 2.58
N GLY A 439 2.00 20.88 1.78
CA GLY A 439 3.14 20.15 2.30
C GLY A 439 4.25 19.97 1.28
N LEU A 440 5.48 20.01 1.78
CA LEU A 440 6.64 19.54 1.07
C LEU A 440 6.96 18.12 1.51
N HIS A 441 7.28 17.28 0.54
CA HIS A 441 7.54 15.85 0.77
C HIS A 441 8.78 15.44 -0.03
N SER A 442 9.52 14.46 0.47
CA SER A 442 10.64 13.87 -0.26
C SER A 442 10.66 12.36 -0.11
N GLN A 443 11.23 11.70 -1.11
CA GLN A 443 11.41 10.26 -1.17
C GLN A 443 12.80 9.95 -1.71
N PRO A 444 13.59 9.07 -1.07
CA PRO A 444 14.85 8.58 -1.65
C PRO A 444 14.60 7.92 -3.01
N PRO A 445 15.59 7.98 -3.93
CA PRO A 445 15.56 7.14 -5.13
C PRO A 445 15.43 5.67 -4.77
N ALA A 446 14.93 4.88 -5.69
CA ALA A 446 14.91 3.43 -5.54
C ALA A 446 16.33 2.86 -5.36
N ALA A 447 16.45 1.69 -4.75
CA ALA A 447 17.78 1.11 -4.48
C ALA A 447 18.53 0.83 -5.77
N GLU A 448 17.86 0.30 -6.79
CA GLU A 448 18.42 0.06 -8.12
C GLU A 448 18.85 1.33 -8.84
N GLU A 449 18.18 2.45 -8.56
CA GLU A 449 18.57 3.76 -9.13
C GLU A 449 19.80 4.35 -8.44
N SER A 450 20.00 4.06 -7.15
CA SER A 450 21.04 4.70 -6.30
C SER A 450 22.22 3.79 -5.90
N PHE A 451 22.14 2.47 -6.12
CA PHE A 451 23.21 1.55 -5.78
C PHE A 451 24.39 1.68 -6.77
N ASP A 452 25.62 1.88 -6.27
CA ASP A 452 26.79 2.34 -7.03
C ASP A 452 27.16 1.50 -8.26
N VAL A 453 26.85 0.21 -8.28
CA VAL A 453 27.18 -0.70 -9.39
C VAL A 453 26.17 -0.61 -10.54
N ILE A 454 24.88 -0.49 -10.20
CA ILE A 454 23.78 -0.53 -11.16
C ILE A 454 23.11 0.84 -11.32
N GLY A 455 23.26 1.71 -10.35
CA GLY A 455 22.66 3.03 -10.24
C GLY A 455 23.67 4.17 -10.13
N ASN A 456 23.20 5.28 -9.60
CA ASN A 456 23.98 6.49 -9.33
C ASN A 456 23.78 6.96 -7.88
N PRO A 457 24.77 6.79 -6.99
CA PRO A 457 24.68 7.21 -5.59
C PRO A 457 24.60 8.73 -5.39
N LYS A 458 24.80 9.54 -6.44
CA LYS A 458 24.71 11.00 -6.40
C LYS A 458 23.31 11.52 -6.71
N LEU A 459 22.32 10.65 -6.95
CA LEU A 459 20.95 11.06 -7.18
C LEU A 459 20.41 11.86 -5.98
N ALA A 460 19.71 12.94 -6.28
CA ALA A 460 18.94 13.65 -5.26
C ALA A 460 17.59 12.92 -5.01
N PRO A 461 17.03 13.05 -3.80
CA PRO A 461 15.68 12.59 -3.53
C PRO A 461 14.63 13.21 -4.46
N ILE A 462 13.62 12.43 -4.82
CA ILE A 462 12.41 12.97 -5.46
C ILE A 462 11.75 13.91 -4.45
N ARG A 463 11.33 15.09 -4.90
CA ARG A 463 10.61 16.07 -4.08
C ARG A 463 9.23 16.30 -4.65
N SER A 464 8.26 16.48 -3.77
CA SER A 464 6.89 16.83 -4.17
C SER A 464 6.33 17.97 -3.32
N ARG A 465 5.56 18.85 -3.99
CA ARG A 465 4.74 19.88 -3.36
C ARG A 465 3.30 19.45 -3.49
N HIS A 466 2.59 19.38 -2.37
CA HIS A 466 1.17 19.05 -2.36
C HIS A 466 0.35 20.24 -1.89
N ALA A 467 -0.74 20.52 -2.58
CA ALA A 467 -1.76 21.45 -2.16
C ALA A 467 -3.12 20.77 -2.30
N VAL A 468 -3.99 20.96 -1.32
CA VAL A 468 -5.35 20.42 -1.32
C VAL A 468 -6.30 21.37 -0.63
N VAL A 469 -7.50 21.54 -1.20
CA VAL A 469 -8.61 22.28 -0.59
C VAL A 469 -9.85 21.40 -0.67
N GLY A 470 -10.57 21.28 0.42
CA GLY A 470 -11.75 20.43 0.50
C GLY A 470 -12.88 21.03 1.30
N VAL A 471 -14.05 20.47 1.08
CA VAL A 471 -15.25 20.72 1.88
C VAL A 471 -15.92 19.40 2.17
N SER A 472 -16.34 19.20 3.42
CA SER A 472 -17.06 18.00 3.83
C SER A 472 -18.28 18.39 4.67
N GLN A 473 -19.35 17.63 4.52
CA GLN A 473 -20.57 17.84 5.30
C GLN A 473 -21.18 16.51 5.72
N ARG A 474 -21.57 16.43 6.98
CA ARG A 474 -22.44 15.38 7.53
C ARG A 474 -23.90 15.82 7.48
N ARG A 475 -24.78 14.87 7.21
CA ARG A 475 -26.22 15.10 7.11
C ARG A 475 -26.98 14.08 7.97
N ALA A 476 -28.20 14.41 8.30
CA ALA A 476 -29.11 13.48 8.98
C ALA A 476 -29.27 12.16 8.22
N GLY A 477 -29.61 11.10 8.92
CA GLY A 477 -29.82 9.80 8.31
C GLY A 477 -28.53 9.05 7.92
N GLY A 478 -27.35 9.47 8.39
CA GLY A 478 -26.06 8.81 8.12
C GLY A 478 -25.43 9.20 6.77
N TRP A 479 -25.91 10.23 6.10
CA TRP A 479 -25.29 10.72 4.87
C TRP A 479 -24.11 11.64 5.18
N SER A 480 -23.07 11.54 4.37
CA SER A 480 -21.97 12.51 4.33
C SER A 480 -21.45 12.65 2.91
N TRP A 481 -20.89 13.80 2.60
CA TRP A 481 -20.23 14.04 1.33
C TRP A 481 -18.96 14.85 1.55
N ARG A 482 -18.00 14.67 0.63
CA ARG A 482 -16.75 15.40 0.57
C ARG A 482 -16.41 15.75 -0.87
N SER A 483 -15.91 16.95 -1.09
CA SER A 483 -15.32 17.38 -2.35
C SER A 483 -13.93 17.93 -2.07
N GLU A 484 -12.94 17.52 -2.86
CA GLU A 484 -11.55 17.98 -2.73
C GLU A 484 -10.99 18.34 -4.10
N VAL A 485 -10.26 19.46 -4.18
CA VAL A 485 -9.40 19.82 -5.31
C VAL A 485 -7.96 19.72 -4.84
N TYR A 486 -7.12 19.08 -5.63
CA TYR A 486 -5.71 18.90 -5.30
C TYR A 486 -4.78 19.23 -6.47
N ALA A 487 -3.54 19.59 -6.12
CA ALA A 487 -2.41 19.72 -7.04
C ALA A 487 -1.15 19.16 -6.42
N LYS A 488 -0.37 18.43 -7.21
CA LYS A 488 0.96 17.91 -6.87
C LYS A 488 1.97 18.30 -7.95
N ASP A 489 3.15 18.74 -7.56
CA ASP A 489 4.32 18.98 -8.42
C ASP A 489 5.44 18.06 -7.95
N PHE A 490 5.94 17.21 -8.83
CA PHE A 490 7.00 16.24 -8.56
C PHE A 490 8.27 16.66 -9.32
N ARG A 491 9.43 16.56 -8.68
CA ARG A 491 10.73 16.89 -9.28
C ARG A 491 11.79 15.88 -8.92
N GLY A 492 12.71 15.66 -9.84
CA GLY A 492 13.87 14.83 -9.62
C GLY A 492 13.63 13.34 -9.85
N TYR A 493 12.67 12.97 -10.69
CA TYR A 493 12.58 11.59 -11.16
C TYR A 493 13.86 11.18 -11.87
N ALA A 494 14.29 9.93 -11.65
CA ALA A 494 15.42 9.34 -12.33
C ALA A 494 15.06 9.04 -13.79
N VAL A 495 15.98 9.35 -14.70
CA VAL A 495 15.97 8.92 -16.09
C VAL A 495 17.25 8.15 -16.37
N ALA A 496 17.20 7.18 -17.28
CA ALA A 496 18.39 6.45 -17.70
C ALA A 496 19.43 7.37 -18.30
N ASP A 497 20.71 7.12 -17.99
CA ASP A 497 21.85 7.88 -18.49
C ASP A 497 22.97 6.92 -18.89
N PRO A 498 23.53 7.05 -20.11
CA PRO A 498 24.52 6.11 -20.62
C PRO A 498 25.86 6.16 -19.87
N VAL A 499 26.16 7.26 -19.15
CA VAL A 499 27.41 7.45 -18.42
C VAL A 499 27.25 7.28 -16.92
N LEU A 500 26.18 7.84 -16.38
CA LEU A 500 25.94 7.86 -14.93
C LEU A 500 24.99 6.76 -14.46
N ASN A 501 24.57 5.86 -15.34
CA ASN A 501 23.48 4.89 -15.16
C ASN A 501 22.11 5.58 -15.03
N TYR A 502 21.96 6.49 -14.07
CA TYR A 502 20.76 7.31 -13.88
C TYR A 502 21.14 8.74 -13.52
N ARG A 503 20.28 9.69 -13.86
CA ARG A 503 20.36 11.09 -13.41
C ARG A 503 18.97 11.63 -13.06
N ASN A 504 18.89 12.61 -12.18
CA ASN A 504 17.65 13.35 -11.99
C ASN A 504 17.38 14.17 -13.26
N GLY A 505 16.39 13.82 -14.03
CA GLY A 505 16.17 14.36 -15.36
C GLY A 505 14.71 14.49 -15.77
N ALA A 506 13.77 14.30 -14.83
CA ALA A 506 12.35 14.43 -15.14
C ALA A 506 11.55 14.99 -13.98
N ARG A 507 10.38 15.53 -14.31
CA ARG A 507 9.39 16.09 -13.39
C ARG A 507 7.98 15.62 -13.75
N GLY A 508 7.05 15.78 -12.80
CA GLY A 508 5.65 15.41 -13.00
C GLY A 508 4.70 16.42 -12.38
N THR A 509 3.48 16.46 -12.89
CA THR A 509 2.38 17.23 -12.30
C THR A 509 1.14 16.36 -12.23
N ALA A 510 0.35 16.51 -11.16
CA ALA A 510 -0.96 15.89 -11.06
C ALA A 510 -1.93 16.87 -10.41
N GLN A 511 -3.15 16.93 -10.92
CA GLN A 511 -4.23 17.76 -10.40
C GLN A 511 -5.56 17.08 -10.60
N GLY A 512 -6.52 17.33 -9.73
CA GLY A 512 -7.85 16.74 -9.87
C GLY A 512 -8.87 17.27 -8.90
N LEU A 513 -10.11 16.87 -9.19
CA LEU A 513 -11.30 17.05 -8.34
C LEU A 513 -11.79 15.67 -7.94
N GLU A 514 -12.00 15.47 -6.65
CA GLU A 514 -12.60 14.28 -6.07
C GLU A 514 -13.93 14.58 -5.40
N LEU A 515 -14.90 13.74 -5.65
CA LEU A 515 -16.20 13.76 -4.99
C LEU A 515 -16.43 12.43 -4.32
N LEU A 516 -16.87 12.43 -3.06
CA LEU A 516 -17.24 11.24 -2.29
C LEU A 516 -18.59 11.49 -1.64
N LEU A 517 -19.56 10.63 -1.92
CA LEU A 517 -20.83 10.55 -1.22
C LEU A 517 -20.87 9.25 -0.44
N LYS A 518 -21.09 9.28 0.87
CA LYS A 518 -21.14 8.12 1.76
C LYS A 518 -22.45 8.04 2.50
N LYS A 519 -22.94 6.82 2.67
CA LYS A 519 -24.11 6.48 3.47
C LYS A 519 -23.71 5.45 4.52
N ASP A 520 -23.68 5.89 5.77
CA ASP A 520 -23.53 5.04 6.94
C ASP A 520 -24.90 4.67 7.53
N LEU A 521 -24.94 3.67 8.41
CA LEU A 521 -26.15 3.37 9.17
C LEU A 521 -26.54 4.59 10.00
N ALA A 522 -27.81 4.99 9.92
CA ALA A 522 -28.33 6.04 10.77
C ALA A 522 -28.37 5.58 12.24
N SER A 523 -28.00 6.46 13.17
CA SER A 523 -28.15 6.19 14.60
C SER A 523 -29.63 5.91 14.92
N GLY A 524 -29.92 4.75 15.51
CA GLY A 524 -31.30 4.32 15.80
C GLY A 524 -32.12 3.89 14.59
N GLY A 525 -31.54 3.86 13.38
CA GLY A 525 -32.21 3.43 12.15
C GLY A 525 -32.35 1.92 12.02
N PRO A 526 -33.13 1.45 11.03
CA PRO A 526 -33.28 0.04 10.72
C PRO A 526 -31.93 -0.63 10.45
N ARG A 527 -31.74 -1.85 10.96
CA ARG A 527 -30.52 -2.63 10.75
C ARG A 527 -30.64 -3.65 9.61
N GLN A 528 -31.82 -3.73 8.98
CA GLN A 528 -32.15 -4.67 7.90
C GLN A 528 -33.09 -4.03 6.88
N GLY A 529 -33.15 -4.64 5.68
CA GLY A 529 -33.93 -4.15 4.56
C GLY A 529 -33.39 -2.82 4.00
N TRP A 530 -34.16 -2.16 3.18
CA TRP A 530 -33.75 -0.93 2.46
C TRP A 530 -33.29 0.21 3.38
N GLY A 531 -33.83 0.28 4.60
CA GLY A 531 -33.40 1.27 5.59
C GLY A 531 -32.00 1.08 6.15
N ALA A 532 -31.43 -0.11 5.99
CA ALA A 532 -30.08 -0.48 6.41
C ALA A 532 -29.04 -0.37 5.27
N LEU A 533 -29.43 0.16 4.10
CA LEU A 533 -28.49 0.38 2.99
C LEU A 533 -27.33 1.27 3.42
N THR A 534 -26.10 0.79 3.19
CA THR A 534 -24.85 1.52 3.40
C THR A 534 -23.98 1.45 2.15
N GLY A 535 -23.01 2.32 2.05
CA GLY A 535 -22.07 2.31 0.93
C GLY A 535 -21.50 3.69 0.60
N PHE A 536 -20.89 3.79 -0.55
CA PHE A 536 -20.38 5.07 -1.05
C PHE A 536 -20.35 5.13 -2.58
N ALA A 537 -20.35 6.35 -3.09
CA ALA A 537 -20.08 6.65 -4.49
C ALA A 537 -18.92 7.65 -4.55
N SER A 538 -17.95 7.40 -5.41
CA SER A 538 -16.83 8.29 -5.65
C SER A 538 -16.70 8.63 -7.13
N LEU A 539 -16.28 9.86 -7.41
CA LEU A 539 -15.91 10.33 -8.75
C LEU A 539 -14.61 11.13 -8.63
N THR A 540 -13.62 10.76 -9.42
CA THR A 540 -12.37 11.49 -9.57
C THR A 540 -12.24 11.99 -11.00
N LEU A 541 -12.01 13.28 -11.16
CA LEU A 541 -11.64 13.91 -12.40
C LEU A 541 -10.21 14.40 -12.27
N SER A 542 -9.27 13.86 -13.04
CA SER A 542 -7.85 14.11 -12.83
C SER A 542 -7.04 14.18 -14.11
N ARG A 543 -5.84 14.74 -13.99
CA ARG A 543 -4.84 14.77 -15.05
C ARG A 543 -3.46 14.65 -14.42
N SER A 544 -2.66 13.72 -14.92
CA SER A 544 -1.28 13.52 -14.50
C SER A 544 -0.34 13.46 -15.70
N ARG A 545 0.77 14.20 -15.65
CA ARG A 545 1.74 14.31 -16.72
C ARG A 545 3.17 14.17 -16.22
N ARG A 546 4.02 13.69 -17.12
CA ARG A 546 5.47 13.66 -16.97
C ARG A 546 6.13 14.55 -17.99
N THR A 547 7.30 15.08 -17.67
CA THR A 547 8.12 15.91 -18.56
C THR A 547 9.57 15.48 -18.43
N ILE A 548 10.23 15.16 -19.53
CA ILE A 548 11.66 14.93 -19.60
C ILE A 548 12.36 16.30 -19.66
N ASP A 549 13.22 16.60 -18.70
CA ASP A 549 13.82 17.95 -18.59
C ASP A 549 14.74 18.29 -19.76
N ALA A 550 15.45 17.29 -20.32
CA ALA A 550 16.41 17.50 -21.40
C ALA A 550 15.74 17.87 -22.75
N THR A 551 14.59 17.29 -23.02
CA THR A 551 13.87 17.49 -24.31
C THR A 551 12.68 18.43 -24.17
N GLY A 552 12.17 18.62 -22.96
CA GLY A 552 10.90 19.31 -22.71
C GLY A 552 9.68 18.48 -23.13
N GLU A 553 9.87 17.24 -23.58
CA GLU A 553 8.78 16.36 -23.99
C GLU A 553 7.82 16.10 -22.83
N GLN A 554 6.53 16.28 -23.07
CA GLN A 554 5.49 16.10 -22.08
C GLN A 554 4.48 15.03 -22.53
N PHE A 555 4.23 14.05 -21.69
CA PHE A 555 3.31 12.95 -21.95
C PHE A 555 2.45 12.59 -20.73
N PRO A 556 1.31 11.89 -20.90
CA PRO A 556 0.50 11.39 -19.80
C PRO A 556 1.29 10.38 -18.95
N PHE A 557 1.10 10.41 -17.64
CA PHE A 557 1.64 9.37 -16.75
C PHE A 557 0.96 8.01 -16.99
N ASP A 558 1.64 6.89 -16.79
CA ASP A 558 1.13 5.53 -17.06
C ASP A 558 -0.22 5.23 -16.40
N ALA A 559 -0.44 5.72 -15.20
CA ALA A 559 -1.70 5.59 -14.48
C ALA A 559 -2.59 6.86 -14.58
N ASP A 560 -2.42 7.68 -15.63
CA ASP A 560 -3.30 8.84 -15.88
C ASP A 560 -4.66 8.35 -16.38
N GLN A 561 -5.64 8.33 -15.48
CA GLN A 561 -7.04 7.98 -15.74
C GLN A 561 -7.89 9.23 -15.49
N PRO A 562 -8.21 10.03 -16.52
CA PRO A 562 -8.91 11.30 -16.37
C PRO A 562 -10.26 11.22 -15.65
N VAL A 563 -10.95 10.11 -15.76
CA VAL A 563 -12.21 9.84 -15.04
C VAL A 563 -12.11 8.50 -14.34
N ILE A 564 -12.36 8.49 -13.04
CA ILE A 564 -12.52 7.26 -12.23
C ILE A 564 -13.83 7.39 -11.47
N ALA A 565 -14.72 6.40 -11.57
CA ALA A 565 -15.98 6.37 -10.85
C ALA A 565 -16.15 5.00 -10.18
N THR A 566 -16.60 5.01 -8.92
CA THR A 566 -16.90 3.79 -8.18
C THR A 566 -18.16 3.96 -7.36
N VAL A 567 -19.00 2.94 -7.37
CA VAL A 567 -20.20 2.85 -6.52
C VAL A 567 -20.12 1.55 -5.75
N VAL A 568 -20.23 1.62 -4.44
CA VAL A 568 -20.33 0.47 -3.52
C VAL A 568 -21.63 0.57 -2.74
N ALA A 569 -22.40 -0.50 -2.73
CA ALA A 569 -23.63 -0.58 -1.96
C ALA A 569 -23.69 -1.92 -1.20
N ASN A 570 -24.07 -1.88 0.07
CA ASN A 570 -24.25 -3.05 0.93
C ASN A 570 -25.61 -2.99 1.59
N LEU A 571 -26.35 -4.08 1.48
CA LEU A 571 -27.72 -4.20 1.96
C LEU A 571 -27.88 -5.43 2.86
N PRO A 572 -27.82 -5.28 4.20
CA PRO A 572 -28.26 -6.32 5.13
C PRO A 572 -29.77 -6.55 4.94
N TRP A 573 -30.13 -7.62 4.24
CA TRP A 573 -31.53 -7.89 3.89
C TRP A 573 -32.34 -8.41 5.09
N ASN A 574 -31.75 -9.39 5.79
CA ASN A 574 -32.31 -9.97 7.01
C ASN A 574 -31.17 -10.56 7.88
N ASP A 575 -31.53 -11.27 8.98
CA ASP A 575 -30.53 -11.85 9.90
C ASP A 575 -29.61 -12.90 9.24
N ARG A 576 -29.99 -13.44 8.09
CA ARG A 576 -29.23 -14.50 7.42
C ARG A 576 -28.54 -14.04 6.15
N TRP A 577 -29.07 -13.04 5.44
CA TRP A 577 -28.59 -12.61 4.14
C TRP A 577 -28.18 -11.14 4.11
N SER A 578 -27.05 -10.87 3.48
CA SER A 578 -26.60 -9.53 3.10
C SER A 578 -26.14 -9.57 1.65
N TYR A 579 -26.42 -8.50 0.90
CA TYR A 579 -26.04 -8.36 -0.50
C TYR A 579 -25.12 -7.16 -0.67
N GLY A 580 -24.16 -7.28 -1.57
CA GLY A 580 -23.23 -6.23 -1.94
C GLY A 580 -23.15 -6.04 -3.45
N LEU A 581 -22.89 -4.82 -3.86
CA LEU A 581 -22.65 -4.43 -5.25
C LEU A 581 -21.49 -3.47 -5.28
N LYS A 582 -20.55 -3.69 -6.21
CA LYS A 582 -19.54 -2.68 -6.60
C LYS A 582 -19.56 -2.52 -8.12
N TRP A 583 -19.73 -1.29 -8.57
CA TRP A 583 -19.50 -0.91 -9.96
C TRP A 583 -18.31 0.03 -10.02
N SER A 584 -17.37 -0.27 -10.91
CA SER A 584 -16.18 0.55 -11.13
C SER A 584 -16.03 0.86 -12.60
N ALA A 585 -15.65 2.08 -12.92
CA ALA A 585 -15.36 2.52 -14.28
C ALA A 585 -14.22 3.54 -14.29
N HIS A 586 -13.35 3.46 -15.29
CA HIS A 586 -12.32 4.47 -15.49
C HIS A 586 -11.96 4.63 -16.98
N SER A 587 -11.39 5.79 -17.32
CA SER A 587 -10.76 6.02 -18.60
C SER A 587 -9.62 5.03 -18.82
N GLY A 588 -9.41 4.58 -20.04
CA GLY A 588 -8.30 3.69 -20.37
C GLY A 588 -6.94 4.30 -19.99
N SER A 589 -6.05 3.47 -19.48
CA SER A 589 -4.66 3.85 -19.16
C SER A 589 -3.90 4.24 -20.44
N PRO A 590 -2.98 5.21 -20.40
CA PRO A 590 -2.12 5.53 -21.52
C PRO A 590 -1.16 4.39 -21.82
N TYR A 591 -0.73 4.31 -23.08
CA TYR A 591 0.33 3.40 -23.49
C TYR A 591 1.11 3.99 -24.68
N THR A 592 2.37 3.55 -24.83
CA THR A 592 3.22 3.88 -25.95
C THR A 592 2.97 2.89 -27.10
N PRO A 593 2.44 3.34 -28.27
CA PRO A 593 2.14 2.45 -29.36
C PRO A 593 3.41 2.01 -30.09
N VAL A 594 3.44 0.79 -30.59
CA VAL A 594 4.35 0.38 -31.67
C VAL A 594 3.72 0.84 -32.99
N ILE A 595 4.46 1.64 -33.76
CA ILE A 595 4.01 2.24 -35.00
C ILE A 595 4.67 1.63 -36.23
N GLY A 596 5.58 0.67 -36.08
CA GLY A 596 6.28 -0.02 -37.13
C GLY A 596 7.53 -0.72 -36.60
N THR A 597 8.47 -0.96 -37.49
CA THR A 597 9.78 -1.57 -37.13
C THR A 597 10.91 -0.71 -37.69
N ASN A 598 12.09 -0.79 -37.08
CA ASN A 598 13.29 -0.03 -37.42
C ASN A 598 14.52 -0.94 -37.43
N GLY A 599 14.59 -1.83 -38.47
CA GLY A 599 15.69 -2.77 -38.65
C GLY A 599 15.68 -3.90 -37.62
N THR A 600 16.85 -4.42 -37.33
CA THR A 600 17.07 -5.51 -36.39
C THR A 600 18.09 -5.15 -35.30
N TRP A 601 17.98 -5.81 -34.15
CA TRP A 601 19.00 -5.81 -33.13
C TRP A 601 20.24 -6.61 -33.58
N PRO A 602 21.40 -6.46 -32.94
CA PRO A 602 22.61 -7.26 -33.26
C PRO A 602 22.41 -8.78 -33.18
N ASP A 603 21.43 -9.24 -32.41
CA ASP A 603 21.06 -10.65 -32.25
C ASP A 603 20.06 -11.13 -33.33
N GLY A 604 19.71 -10.27 -34.29
CA GLY A 604 18.83 -10.60 -35.43
C GLY A 604 17.33 -10.40 -35.15
N ARG A 605 16.92 -10.10 -33.92
CA ARG A 605 15.52 -9.81 -33.60
C ARG A 605 15.05 -8.50 -34.23
N VAL A 606 13.80 -8.46 -34.62
CA VAL A 606 13.19 -7.24 -35.19
C VAL A 606 13.11 -6.16 -34.09
N ARG A 607 13.53 -4.94 -34.43
CA ARG A 607 13.49 -3.79 -33.54
C ARG A 607 12.17 -3.02 -33.71
N PRO A 608 11.34 -2.90 -32.68
CA PRO A 608 10.12 -2.09 -32.75
C PRO A 608 10.44 -0.60 -32.89
N LEU A 609 9.64 0.09 -33.64
CA LEU A 609 9.59 1.56 -33.69
C LEU A 609 8.41 2.01 -32.84
N PHE A 610 8.71 2.67 -31.74
CA PHE A 610 7.71 3.22 -30.85
C PHE A 610 7.24 4.61 -31.31
N GLY A 611 5.97 4.91 -31.11
CA GLY A 611 5.41 6.26 -31.20
C GLY A 611 5.75 7.11 -29.98
N GLY A 612 5.11 8.27 -29.86
CA GLY A 612 5.29 9.14 -28.70
C GLY A 612 4.92 8.42 -27.38
N LEU A 613 5.66 8.74 -26.32
CA LEU A 613 5.45 8.15 -24.99
C LEU A 613 3.99 8.35 -24.54
N ASN A 614 3.32 7.25 -24.22
CA ASN A 614 1.95 7.25 -23.69
C ASN A 614 0.95 8.05 -24.55
N SER A 615 1.20 8.11 -25.87
CA SER A 615 0.43 8.94 -26.81
C SER A 615 -0.95 8.38 -27.13
N GLN A 616 -1.21 7.12 -26.82
CA GLN A 616 -2.51 6.48 -27.02
C GLN A 616 -3.09 5.96 -25.70
N ARG A 617 -4.41 5.67 -25.70
CA ARG A 617 -5.11 5.12 -24.54
C ARG A 617 -5.78 3.81 -24.88
N LEU A 618 -5.77 2.90 -23.89
CA LEU A 618 -6.58 1.70 -23.91
C LEU A 618 -8.08 2.07 -23.91
N PRO A 619 -8.97 1.17 -24.34
CA PRO A 619 -10.41 1.34 -24.19
C PRO A 619 -10.82 1.60 -22.74
N ALA A 620 -11.95 2.30 -22.56
CA ALA A 620 -12.49 2.54 -21.21
C ALA A 620 -12.84 1.22 -20.53
N TYR A 621 -12.44 1.13 -19.27
CA TYR A 621 -12.71 0.01 -18.38
C TYR A 621 -14.00 0.21 -17.59
N HIS A 622 -14.80 -0.84 -17.43
CA HIS A 622 -15.83 -0.89 -16.40
C HIS A 622 -16.16 -2.33 -15.99
N ARG A 623 -16.56 -2.51 -14.73
CA ARG A 623 -16.82 -3.82 -14.13
C ARG A 623 -17.92 -3.73 -13.07
N LEU A 624 -18.77 -4.74 -13.02
CA LEU A 624 -19.75 -4.95 -11.96
C LEU A 624 -19.37 -6.19 -11.16
N ASP A 625 -19.23 -6.04 -9.86
CA ASP A 625 -19.00 -7.13 -8.92
C ASP A 625 -20.22 -7.25 -7.98
N LEU A 626 -20.69 -8.46 -7.78
CA LEU A 626 -21.81 -8.77 -6.89
C LEU A 626 -21.35 -9.68 -5.77
N ARG A 627 -21.93 -9.52 -4.59
CA ARG A 627 -21.65 -10.33 -3.40
C ARG A 627 -22.93 -10.71 -2.68
N ALA A 628 -22.99 -11.93 -2.18
CA ALA A 628 -24.02 -12.42 -1.27
C ALA A 628 -23.35 -13.09 -0.07
N ASP A 629 -23.63 -12.59 1.13
CA ASP A 629 -23.18 -13.19 2.38
C ASP A 629 -24.36 -13.93 3.02
N ARG A 630 -24.11 -15.16 3.49
CA ARG A 630 -25.10 -15.97 4.20
C ARG A 630 -24.58 -16.42 5.56
N ARG A 631 -25.33 -16.14 6.59
CA ARG A 631 -25.12 -16.68 7.94
C ARG A 631 -26.00 -17.93 8.12
N PHE A 632 -25.38 -19.08 8.30
CA PHE A 632 -26.07 -20.35 8.53
C PHE A 632 -26.41 -20.53 10.01
N THR A 633 -25.40 -20.28 10.87
CA THR A 633 -25.50 -20.29 12.34
C THR A 633 -24.87 -19.01 12.92
N ARG A 634 -24.78 -18.91 14.25
CA ARG A 634 -24.04 -17.82 14.90
C ARG A 634 -22.53 -17.85 14.57
N ASP A 635 -22.00 -19.04 14.35
CA ASP A 635 -20.57 -19.29 14.24
C ASP A 635 -20.14 -19.65 12.81
N PHE A 636 -21.10 -20.02 11.92
CA PHE A 636 -20.81 -20.41 10.54
C PHE A 636 -21.48 -19.48 9.53
N SER A 637 -20.66 -18.93 8.63
CA SER A 637 -21.10 -18.08 7.52
C SER A 637 -20.32 -18.39 6.25
N ALA A 638 -20.89 -18.02 5.11
CA ALA A 638 -20.25 -18.07 3.81
C ALA A 638 -20.51 -16.79 3.03
N TYR A 639 -19.63 -16.45 2.11
CA TYR A 639 -19.89 -15.45 1.09
C TYR A 639 -19.66 -16.04 -0.32
N PHE A 640 -20.33 -15.44 -1.29
CA PHE A 640 -20.21 -15.74 -2.70
C PHE A 640 -20.06 -14.42 -3.45
N GLU A 641 -19.10 -14.36 -4.37
CA GLU A 641 -18.88 -13.20 -5.21
C GLU A 641 -18.89 -13.60 -6.68
N LEU A 642 -19.50 -12.74 -7.49
CA LEU A 642 -19.44 -12.80 -8.94
C LEU A 642 -18.72 -11.54 -9.42
N ILE A 643 -17.47 -11.70 -9.81
CA ILE A 643 -16.59 -10.62 -10.28
C ILE A 643 -16.79 -10.48 -11.78
N ASN A 644 -16.86 -9.25 -12.31
CA ASN A 644 -17.16 -8.94 -13.70
C ASN A 644 -18.47 -9.62 -14.17
N ALA A 645 -19.56 -9.38 -13.45
CA ALA A 645 -20.83 -10.09 -13.58
C ALA A 645 -21.47 -10.05 -14.98
N TYR A 646 -21.15 -9.05 -15.80
CA TYR A 646 -21.60 -8.97 -17.19
C TYR A 646 -20.52 -9.35 -18.21
N ASN A 647 -19.42 -9.97 -17.75
CA ASN A 647 -18.34 -10.53 -18.59
C ASN A 647 -17.77 -9.57 -19.62
N ARG A 648 -17.51 -8.32 -19.23
CA ARG A 648 -16.90 -7.37 -20.14
C ARG A 648 -15.44 -7.73 -20.41
N GLN A 649 -15.07 -7.77 -21.67
CA GLN A 649 -13.69 -7.89 -22.12
C GLN A 649 -12.98 -6.54 -21.96
N ASN A 650 -12.46 -6.29 -20.76
CA ASN A 650 -11.64 -5.12 -20.47
C ASN A 650 -10.21 -5.36 -20.96
N VAL A 651 -9.60 -4.35 -21.54
CA VAL A 651 -8.26 -4.46 -22.14
C VAL A 651 -7.19 -4.09 -21.11
N ALA A 652 -6.24 -5.00 -20.85
CA ALA A 652 -5.07 -4.77 -20.01
C ALA A 652 -3.90 -4.16 -20.81
N GLY A 653 -3.81 -4.49 -22.09
CA GLY A 653 -2.72 -4.04 -22.95
C GLY A 653 -2.75 -4.73 -24.32
N TYR A 654 -1.64 -4.61 -25.01
CA TYR A 654 -1.43 -5.27 -26.29
C TYR A 654 -0.10 -6.04 -26.27
N SER A 655 -0.11 -7.26 -26.80
CA SER A 655 1.09 -8.03 -27.12
C SER A 655 1.32 -8.05 -28.63
N TRP A 656 2.54 -8.34 -29.04
CA TRP A 656 2.94 -8.40 -30.44
C TRP A 656 3.67 -9.70 -30.74
N ASN A 657 3.55 -10.21 -31.96
CA ASN A 657 4.40 -11.27 -32.43
C ASN A 657 5.86 -10.79 -32.55
N ALA A 658 6.83 -11.70 -32.71
CA ALA A 658 8.26 -11.36 -32.77
C ALA A 658 8.63 -10.44 -33.97
N ALA A 659 7.83 -10.41 -35.03
CA ALA A 659 8.01 -9.56 -36.19
C ALA A 659 7.33 -8.18 -36.05
N TYR A 660 6.56 -7.93 -35.00
CA TYR A 660 5.74 -6.73 -34.80
C TYR A 660 4.75 -6.44 -35.94
N THR A 661 4.26 -7.47 -36.62
CA THR A 661 3.29 -7.39 -37.72
C THR A 661 1.86 -7.63 -37.24
N GLU A 662 1.70 -8.40 -36.16
CA GLU A 662 0.39 -8.78 -35.62
C GLU A 662 0.30 -8.38 -34.17
N ARG A 663 -0.81 -7.74 -33.81
CA ARG A 663 -1.12 -7.26 -32.45
C ARG A 663 -2.27 -8.06 -31.86
N GLU A 664 -2.06 -8.62 -30.68
CA GLU A 664 -3.09 -9.29 -29.90
C GLU A 664 -3.51 -8.43 -28.69
N THR A 665 -4.79 -8.53 -28.33
CA THR A 665 -5.33 -7.87 -27.14
C THR A 665 -5.09 -8.74 -25.90
N VAL A 666 -4.47 -8.18 -24.87
CA VAL A 666 -4.37 -8.80 -23.57
C VAL A 666 -5.57 -8.35 -22.74
N GLU A 667 -6.40 -9.29 -22.32
CA GLU A 667 -7.62 -9.01 -21.57
C GLU A 667 -7.38 -8.99 -20.05
N GLN A 668 -8.20 -8.22 -19.33
CA GLN A 668 -8.35 -8.23 -17.87
C GLN A 668 -9.14 -9.48 -17.43
N LEU A 669 -9.40 -9.60 -16.12
CA LEU A 669 -10.17 -10.73 -15.58
C LEU A 669 -11.56 -10.86 -16.24
N PRO A 670 -11.88 -12.04 -16.82
CA PRO A 670 -13.23 -12.34 -17.31
C PRO A 670 -14.22 -12.45 -16.14
N ILE A 671 -15.43 -12.89 -16.42
CA ILE A 671 -16.38 -13.29 -15.36
C ILE A 671 -15.73 -14.37 -14.49
N PHE A 672 -15.76 -14.13 -13.18
CA PHE A 672 -15.03 -14.96 -12.24
C PHE A 672 -15.82 -15.14 -10.96
N PHE A 673 -15.90 -16.38 -10.49
CA PHE A 673 -16.63 -16.74 -9.27
C PHE A 673 -15.65 -16.92 -8.11
N SER A 674 -15.94 -16.28 -6.98
CA SER A 674 -15.18 -16.40 -5.74
C SER A 674 -16.10 -16.77 -4.58
N PHE A 675 -15.56 -17.43 -3.56
CA PHE A 675 -16.29 -17.80 -2.36
C PHE A 675 -15.38 -17.83 -1.13
N GLY A 676 -16.00 -17.81 0.04
CA GLY A 676 -15.31 -18.07 1.30
C GLY A 676 -16.27 -18.60 2.35
N LEU A 677 -15.70 -19.43 3.22
CA LEU A 677 -16.34 -20.05 4.37
C LEU A 677 -15.65 -19.59 5.64
N GLN A 678 -16.42 -19.27 6.65
CA GLN A 678 -15.89 -18.78 7.92
C GLN A 678 -16.56 -19.50 9.09
N LEU A 679 -15.75 -20.10 9.97
CA LEU A 679 -16.18 -20.78 11.19
C LEU A 679 -15.50 -20.15 12.41
N LYS A 680 -16.30 -19.62 13.34
CA LYS A 680 -15.84 -19.13 14.64
C LYS A 680 -15.80 -20.27 15.65
N LEU A 681 -14.75 -20.32 16.48
CA LEU A 681 -14.50 -21.33 17.49
C LEU A 681 -14.64 -20.75 18.90
#